data_90c99d5c17a3463b58281ce976d6e284
#
_entry.id   90c99d5c17a3463b58281ce976d6e284
#
_cell.length_a   1.000
_cell.length_b   1.000
_cell.length_c   1.000
_cell.angle_alpha   90.00
_cell.angle_beta   90.00
_cell.angle_gamma   90.00
#
_symmetry.space_group_name_H-M   'P 1'
#
loop_
_entity.id
_entity.type
_entity.pdbx_description
1 polymer ?
#
loop_
_entity_poly.entity_id
_entity_poly.type
_entity_poly.pdbx_seq_one_letter_code
_entity_poly.pdbx_strand_id
1 'polypeptide(L)'
;MTRTSLALRTAVLTLVALALALPGVASAYEPQLMRYPYLTDVVGTSATVNWATDRSRTNGRIKYGEVGTESCTARTLTASRSSITINGASRYQWRATLTGLKPGARYCYRVELGAASPIIDLLGSDPSPSFLTQVPAGSSEPFSFAVFGDWGAAGVEQGGADNRQAQLMSQIAASRVRFSVGTGDTAYPGGSQTNYGDLVQTGTNISAVFSPLGWTQVGSTIPMFNALGNHGFNSSHLAIWPQSEAVASSGGTYAMETYCCVNGTRSASYPSGWYAFDAGNARFYVLEAAWPNSNVGTADTYRNDYDTHWRPESPQYQWLANDLATHPSQLKFAFFHYPMYSSNASEESDTYLRGPDSLEGLLARHGVDIAFSGHAHNYTRNVKPHADSLVTYVTGGGGARLQPATRCAAPVAYAVGWSYSSGGSSCGGAPRPTSVAQVFHFLKVSVDGSRVTVTPTDSDGRTFDVQTYDFGGTPPPPPPPPPEKIAFVGQSVAGTPTAASTLGVPIASVAGNALVATIAVQAGTTTSVTSVSDSAGNTWRRGPVGLLAGSNTRVEIWYSTGAAPVAGVTVNLSAADLASANVSEWSGIAAAGALDASAGQGNASATTASTPSITTSSPGDLVVGGINFPRSAASTLATADFAPLDDFTTSTVKGRAAYRIASAAGAQSVAWNLSAESPSGAAILALRAGP
;
A
#
# COMPACT_ATOMS: atom_id res chain seq x y z
N MET A 1 -20.10 15.69 92.47
CA MET A 1 -19.69 16.62 93.47
C MET A 1 -18.60 17.50 92.95
N THR A 2 -18.85 18.85 93.12
CA THR A 2 -17.94 20.03 93.11
C THR A 2 -17.10 20.31 91.87
N ARG A 3 -17.57 21.23 91.17
CA ARG A 3 -17.09 22.47 90.57
C ARG A 3 -15.73 22.97 91.09
N THR A 4 -14.89 23.43 90.22
CA THR A 4 -14.20 24.73 90.35
C THR A 4 -13.76 25.25 88.97
N SER A 5 -14.25 26.46 88.68
CA SER A 5 -13.88 27.30 87.54
C SER A 5 -12.61 28.07 87.86
N LEU A 6 -11.75 28.32 86.88
CA LEU A 6 -10.78 29.40 86.96
C LEU A 6 -10.68 30.14 85.63
N ALA A 7 -11.06 31.38 85.67
CA ALA A 7 -10.93 32.34 84.59
C ALA A 7 -9.47 32.79 84.40
N LEU A 8 -8.96 32.88 83.19
CA LEU A 8 -7.70 33.54 82.94
C LEU A 8 -7.90 34.69 81.94
N ARG A 9 -7.42 35.81 82.36
CA ARG A 9 -7.56 37.13 81.73
C ARG A 9 -6.76 37.25 80.43
N THR A 10 -7.39 37.85 79.42
CA THR A 10 -6.82 38.28 78.14
C THR A 10 -5.87 39.48 78.36
N ALA A 11 -4.63 39.37 77.93
CA ALA A 11 -3.73 40.50 77.71
C ALA A 11 -3.50 40.65 76.20
N VAL A 12 -4.00 41.72 75.60
CA VAL A 12 -3.78 42.13 74.23
C VAL A 12 -2.46 42.89 74.18
N LEU A 13 -1.44 42.26 73.53
CA LEU A 13 -0.23 42.96 73.09
C LEU A 13 -0.37 43.29 71.63
N THR A 14 -0.52 44.55 71.28
CA THR A 14 -0.50 45.06 69.92
C THR A 14 0.97 45.21 69.47
N LEU A 15 1.46 44.28 68.70
CA LEU A 15 2.74 44.41 67.95
C LEU A 15 2.44 45.05 66.63
N VAL A 16 2.84 46.28 66.41
CA VAL A 16 2.92 46.90 65.07
C VAL A 16 4.12 46.35 64.36
N ALA A 17 3.89 45.36 63.47
CA ALA A 17 4.91 44.88 62.57
C ALA A 17 5.00 45.82 61.34
N LEU A 18 6.07 46.57 61.27
CA LEU A 18 6.47 47.34 60.11
C LEU A 18 6.92 46.32 58.99
N ALA A 19 6.00 45.99 58.11
CA ALA A 19 6.34 45.13 56.93
C ALA A 19 7.18 45.96 55.95
N LEU A 20 8.48 45.78 55.97
CA LEU A 20 9.35 46.12 54.86
C LEU A 20 8.94 45.26 53.66
N ALA A 21 8.23 45.84 52.70
CA ALA A 21 7.98 45.25 51.40
C ALA A 21 9.32 45.12 50.66
N LEU A 22 9.99 44.01 50.81
CA LEU A 22 11.02 43.57 49.86
C LEU A 22 10.31 43.40 48.51
N PRO A 23 10.83 43.97 47.40
CA PRO A 23 10.30 43.66 46.10
C PRO A 23 10.44 42.16 45.91
N GLY A 24 9.30 41.45 45.82
CA GLY A 24 9.27 40.05 45.56
C GLY A 24 9.99 39.83 44.23
N VAL A 25 11.15 39.22 44.30
CA VAL A 25 11.80 38.65 43.10
C VAL A 25 10.77 37.65 42.59
N ALA A 26 10.03 38.03 41.53
CA ALA A 26 9.20 37.09 40.81
C ALA A 26 10.12 35.95 40.41
N SER A 27 10.01 34.83 41.10
CA SER A 27 10.72 33.61 40.72
C SER A 27 10.41 33.36 39.25
N ALA A 28 11.39 33.57 38.39
CA ALA A 28 11.19 33.32 36.96
C ALA A 28 10.77 31.86 36.83
N TYR A 29 9.51 31.66 36.47
CA TYR A 29 8.96 30.32 36.28
C TYR A 29 9.83 29.57 35.26
N GLU A 30 10.41 28.44 35.67
CA GLU A 30 11.26 27.65 34.82
C GLU A 30 10.43 26.87 33.81
N PRO A 31 10.88 26.78 32.53
CA PRO A 31 10.23 25.95 31.52
C PRO A 31 10.17 24.49 31.95
N GLN A 32 9.03 23.87 31.70
CA GLN A 32 8.78 22.46 32.01
C GLN A 32 8.61 21.64 30.73
N LEU A 33 9.03 20.39 30.80
CA LEU A 33 8.69 19.43 29.75
C LEU A 33 7.19 19.16 29.74
N MET A 34 6.60 19.25 28.54
CA MET A 34 5.22 18.86 28.26
C MET A 34 5.15 17.53 27.53
N ARG A 35 6.15 17.22 26.72
CA ARG A 35 6.39 15.88 26.18
C ARG A 35 7.84 15.52 26.45
N TYR A 36 8.03 14.35 27.04
CA TYR A 36 9.36 13.82 27.27
C TYR A 36 10.06 13.59 25.93
N PRO A 37 11.41 13.67 25.85
CA PRO A 37 12.09 13.43 24.58
C PRO A 37 11.74 12.09 23.97
N TYR A 38 11.48 12.08 22.67
CA TYR A 38 11.20 10.86 21.90
C TYR A 38 11.92 10.87 20.56
N LEU A 39 12.22 9.68 20.09
CA LEU A 39 13.02 9.43 18.89
C LEU A 39 12.12 9.11 17.71
N THR A 40 12.46 9.70 16.58
CA THR A 40 11.89 9.38 15.28
C THR A 40 13.00 9.33 14.25
N ASP A 41 12.74 8.70 13.11
CA ASP A 41 13.60 8.83 11.94
C ASP A 41 15.07 8.44 12.23
N VAL A 42 15.25 7.36 12.99
CA VAL A 42 16.59 6.82 13.27
C VAL A 42 16.97 5.87 12.16
N VAL A 43 17.63 6.39 11.12
CA VAL A 43 18.01 5.65 9.91
C VAL A 43 19.43 6.00 9.47
N GLY A 44 20.16 5.04 8.94
CA GLY A 44 21.53 5.24 8.46
C GLY A 44 22.40 5.89 9.53
N THR A 45 22.84 7.11 9.28
CA THR A 45 23.72 7.91 10.13
C THR A 45 23.00 9.09 10.80
N SER A 46 21.67 9.08 10.84
CA SER A 46 20.86 10.16 11.42
C SER A 46 19.90 9.66 12.49
N ALA A 47 19.45 10.59 13.36
CA ALA A 47 18.41 10.38 14.35
C ALA A 47 17.74 11.71 14.67
N THR A 48 16.41 11.72 14.80
CA THR A 48 15.68 12.92 15.21
C THR A 48 15.17 12.77 16.63
N VAL A 49 15.50 13.73 17.49
CA VAL A 49 15.00 13.84 18.86
C VAL A 49 13.98 14.96 18.90
N ASN A 50 12.80 14.66 19.43
CA ASN A 50 11.69 15.57 19.56
C ASN A 50 11.30 15.72 21.04
N TRP A 51 10.86 16.90 21.50
CA TRP A 51 10.30 17.13 22.84
C TRP A 51 9.39 18.35 22.82
N ALA A 52 8.61 18.55 23.86
CA ALA A 52 7.78 19.75 23.96
C ALA A 52 7.91 20.43 25.33
N THR A 53 7.72 21.77 25.34
CA THR A 53 7.75 22.60 26.55
C THR A 53 6.51 23.49 26.64
N ASP A 54 6.21 23.95 27.87
CA ASP A 54 5.12 24.89 28.15
C ASP A 54 5.46 26.32 27.72
N ARG A 55 6.73 26.66 27.58
CA ARG A 55 7.21 28.02 27.27
C ARG A 55 8.19 28.02 26.11
N SER A 56 8.15 29.12 25.35
CA SER A 56 9.14 29.45 24.36
C SER A 56 10.25 30.28 25.02
N ARG A 57 11.45 29.73 25.07
CA ARG A 57 12.67 30.51 25.20
C ARG A 57 13.43 30.50 23.88
N THR A 58 14.26 31.52 23.64
CA THR A 58 15.20 31.47 22.51
C THR A 58 16.21 30.34 22.75
N ASN A 59 16.53 29.57 21.70
CA ASN A 59 17.54 28.52 21.65
C ASN A 59 17.26 27.27 22.50
N GLY A 60 16.35 26.42 22.01
CA GLY A 60 16.34 25.00 22.37
C GLY A 60 17.54 24.31 21.75
N ARG A 61 18.14 23.39 22.47
CA ARG A 61 19.29 22.64 21.99
C ARG A 61 19.33 21.24 22.57
N ILE A 62 20.01 20.36 21.88
CA ILE A 62 20.37 19.02 22.34
C ILE A 62 21.86 18.95 22.55
N LYS A 63 22.27 18.30 23.63
CA LYS A 63 23.63 17.82 23.82
C LYS A 63 23.64 16.32 23.66
N TYR A 64 24.69 15.77 23.07
CA TYR A 64 24.78 14.33 22.82
C TYR A 64 26.23 13.87 22.69
N GLY A 65 26.45 12.57 22.80
CA GLY A 65 27.75 11.94 22.60
C GLY A 65 27.64 10.42 22.45
N GLU A 66 28.66 9.82 21.89
CA GLU A 66 28.76 8.36 21.70
C GLU A 66 29.10 7.69 23.04
N VAL A 67 28.26 6.79 23.51
CA VAL A 67 28.46 6.09 24.80
C VAL A 67 29.74 5.26 24.76
N GLY A 68 30.56 5.43 25.78
CA GLY A 68 31.85 4.74 25.93
C GLY A 68 33.05 5.49 25.37
N THR A 69 32.84 6.46 24.48
CA THR A 69 33.92 7.28 23.90
C THR A 69 33.78 8.76 24.20
N GLU A 70 32.55 9.25 24.42
CA GLU A 70 32.24 10.65 24.68
C GLU A 70 31.27 10.78 25.86
N SER A 71 31.22 11.98 26.48
CA SER A 71 30.13 12.30 27.40
C SER A 71 28.84 12.60 26.67
N CYS A 72 27.70 12.42 27.34
CA CYS A 72 26.38 12.77 26.79
C CYS A 72 26.20 14.27 26.50
N THR A 73 27.21 15.08 26.79
CA THR A 73 27.20 16.54 26.58
C THR A 73 28.35 17.01 25.68
N ALA A 74 29.06 16.08 25.02
CA ALA A 74 30.27 16.39 24.24
C ALA A 74 29.99 17.28 23.02
N ARG A 75 28.83 17.04 22.36
CA ARG A 75 28.41 17.78 21.16
C ARG A 75 27.16 18.56 21.45
N THR A 76 26.93 19.66 20.75
CA THR A 76 25.74 20.51 20.90
C THR A 76 25.15 20.83 19.53
N LEU A 77 23.82 20.73 19.41
CA LEU A 77 23.08 21.12 18.22
C LEU A 77 21.86 21.98 18.62
N THR A 78 21.60 23.03 17.84
CA THR A 78 20.42 23.86 18.01
C THR A 78 19.18 23.15 17.48
N ALA A 79 18.08 23.20 18.22
CA ALA A 79 16.80 22.64 17.84
C ALA A 79 15.92 23.66 17.12
N SER A 80 15.16 23.21 16.14
CA SER A 80 14.05 23.96 15.54
C SER A 80 12.82 23.91 16.46
N ARG A 81 11.88 24.87 16.26
CA ARG A 81 10.70 25.01 17.11
C ARG A 81 9.46 25.31 16.29
N SER A 82 8.34 24.69 16.65
CA SER A 82 6.99 25.02 16.20
C SER A 82 6.04 25.22 17.38
N SER A 83 5.01 26.05 17.20
CA SER A 83 3.94 26.20 18.18
C SER A 83 2.87 25.14 17.94
N ILE A 84 2.37 24.54 19.02
CA ILE A 84 1.27 23.58 19.03
C ILE A 84 0.26 23.94 20.09
N THR A 85 -0.97 23.43 20.00
CA THR A 85 -2.01 23.63 21.00
C THR A 85 -2.48 22.27 21.53
N ILE A 86 -2.42 22.09 22.85
CA ILE A 86 -2.87 20.89 23.55
C ILE A 86 -3.90 21.31 24.58
N ASN A 87 -5.12 20.79 24.54
CA ASN A 87 -6.22 21.15 25.45
C ASN A 87 -6.43 22.68 25.60
N GLY A 88 -6.33 23.44 24.49
CA GLY A 88 -6.45 24.89 24.48
C GLY A 88 -5.23 25.66 25.01
N ALA A 89 -4.19 24.99 25.51
CA ALA A 89 -2.98 25.62 25.99
C ALA A 89 -1.88 25.61 24.91
N SER A 90 -1.22 26.75 24.72
CA SER A 90 -0.07 26.86 23.82
C SER A 90 1.11 26.07 24.38
N ARG A 91 1.76 25.31 23.52
CA ARG A 91 2.97 24.53 23.76
C ARG A 91 3.97 24.75 22.64
N TYR A 92 5.20 24.32 22.84
CA TYR A 92 6.30 24.47 21.89
C TYR A 92 6.94 23.12 21.66
N GLN A 93 6.76 22.60 20.43
CA GLN A 93 7.39 21.38 19.97
C GLN A 93 8.78 21.70 19.44
N TRP A 94 9.79 21.04 19.98
CA TRP A 94 11.20 21.16 19.59
C TRP A 94 11.64 19.93 18.81
N ARG A 95 12.59 20.12 17.91
CA ARG A 95 13.16 19.06 17.08
C ARG A 95 14.63 19.31 16.81
N ALA A 96 15.46 18.28 16.97
CA ALA A 96 16.87 18.27 16.60
C ALA A 96 17.20 17.00 15.82
N THR A 97 17.70 17.17 14.60
CA THR A 97 18.14 16.04 13.76
C THR A 97 19.64 15.91 13.85
N LEU A 98 20.10 14.85 14.50
CA LEU A 98 21.49 14.48 14.62
C LEU A 98 21.94 13.81 13.32
N THR A 99 23.10 14.19 12.79
CA THR A 99 23.68 13.62 11.56
C THR A 99 25.13 13.20 11.77
N GLY A 100 25.65 12.37 10.87
CA GLY A 100 27.02 11.88 10.97
C GLY A 100 27.25 10.92 12.16
N LEU A 101 26.18 10.26 12.60
CA LEU A 101 26.27 9.22 13.62
C LEU A 101 26.89 7.95 13.04
N LYS A 102 27.58 7.17 13.86
CA LYS A 102 28.07 5.85 13.46
C LYS A 102 26.92 4.84 13.45
N PRO A 103 26.74 4.06 12.40
CA PRO A 103 25.76 2.97 12.40
C PRO A 103 26.08 1.92 13.48
N GLY A 104 25.04 1.34 14.07
CA GLY A 104 25.19 0.32 15.12
C GLY A 104 25.73 0.81 16.45
N ALA A 105 25.95 2.13 16.62
CA ALA A 105 26.52 2.72 17.81
C ALA A 105 25.46 3.24 18.79
N ARG A 106 25.82 3.30 20.07
CA ARG A 106 24.94 3.84 21.12
C ARG A 106 25.28 5.30 21.38
N TYR A 107 24.27 6.16 21.37
CA TYR A 107 24.38 7.57 21.72
C TYR A 107 23.48 7.90 22.92
N CYS A 108 23.97 8.79 23.79
CA CYS A 108 23.17 9.38 24.85
C CYS A 108 23.02 10.88 24.64
N TYR A 109 21.98 11.46 25.24
CA TYR A 109 21.68 12.87 25.02
C TYR A 109 20.98 13.55 26.20
N ARG A 110 20.99 14.90 26.18
CA ARG A 110 20.22 15.78 27.07
C ARG A 110 19.58 16.91 26.25
N VAL A 111 18.43 17.39 26.68
CA VAL A 111 17.73 18.49 26.03
C VAL A 111 17.74 19.71 26.96
N GLU A 112 18.05 20.87 26.39
CA GLU A 112 18.27 22.10 27.14
C GLU A 112 17.48 23.27 26.51
N LEU A 113 17.13 24.26 27.33
CA LEU A 113 16.44 25.47 26.90
C LEU A 113 17.12 26.71 27.49
N GLY A 114 17.38 27.73 26.64
CA GLY A 114 17.96 29.02 27.02
C GLY A 114 19.19 29.41 26.20
N ALA A 115 19.34 30.70 25.89
CA ALA A 115 20.43 31.27 25.09
C ALA A 115 21.64 31.67 25.94
N ALA A 116 21.39 32.10 27.19
CA ALA A 116 22.40 32.54 28.13
C ALA A 116 22.05 31.99 29.53
N SER A 117 23.01 32.12 30.44
CA SER A 117 22.83 31.66 31.83
C SER A 117 21.60 32.29 32.51
N PRO A 118 20.77 31.53 33.21
CA PRO A 118 20.90 30.08 33.33
C PRO A 118 20.34 29.31 32.12
N ILE A 119 21.13 28.36 31.63
CA ILE A 119 20.67 27.34 30.71
C ILE A 119 20.01 26.27 31.56
N ILE A 120 18.81 25.85 31.16
CA ILE A 120 18.01 24.88 31.89
C ILE A 120 18.13 23.53 31.21
N ASP A 121 18.66 22.55 31.92
CA ASP A 121 18.59 21.14 31.54
C ASP A 121 17.19 20.63 31.85
N LEU A 122 16.39 20.36 30.81
CA LEU A 122 14.99 19.98 30.94
C LEU A 122 14.78 18.58 31.55
N LEU A 123 15.81 17.74 31.55
CA LEU A 123 15.78 16.41 32.20
C LEU A 123 16.11 16.48 33.69
N GLY A 124 16.68 17.60 34.17
CA GLY A 124 17.03 17.77 35.59
C GLY A 124 17.90 16.62 36.12
N SER A 125 17.38 15.91 37.13
CA SER A 125 18.06 14.77 37.75
C SER A 125 17.85 13.43 37.00
N ASP A 126 16.98 13.38 35.99
CA ASP A 126 16.74 12.17 35.23
C ASP A 126 18.03 11.73 34.51
N PRO A 127 18.29 10.41 34.44
CA PRO A 127 19.45 9.91 33.71
C PRO A 127 19.33 10.27 32.22
N SER A 128 20.49 10.48 31.57
CA SER A 128 20.53 10.75 30.13
C SER A 128 19.96 9.55 29.35
N PRO A 129 18.90 9.72 28.56
CA PRO A 129 18.41 8.67 27.68
C PRO A 129 19.50 8.25 26.68
N SER A 130 19.44 6.99 26.23
CA SER A 130 20.34 6.52 25.20
C SER A 130 19.62 5.62 24.19
N PHE A 131 20.05 5.68 22.96
CA PHE A 131 19.49 4.90 21.85
C PHE A 131 20.59 4.25 21.02
N LEU A 132 20.23 3.20 20.28
CA LEU A 132 21.09 2.62 19.25
C LEU A 132 20.73 3.22 17.89
N THR A 133 21.72 3.63 17.12
CA THR A 133 21.54 3.95 15.70
C THR A 133 21.17 2.69 14.91
N GLN A 134 20.67 2.83 13.70
CA GLN A 134 20.19 1.70 12.93
C GLN A 134 21.31 0.70 12.59
N VAL A 135 20.93 -0.57 12.40
CA VAL A 135 21.84 -1.58 11.86
C VAL A 135 22.24 -1.16 10.44
N PRO A 136 23.54 -1.21 10.09
CA PRO A 136 23.97 -0.82 8.75
C PRO A 136 23.19 -1.57 7.65
N ALA A 137 22.76 -0.86 6.62
CA ALA A 137 22.08 -1.47 5.48
C ALA A 137 22.95 -2.58 4.86
N GLY A 138 22.33 -3.72 4.57
CA GLY A 138 23.01 -4.92 4.05
C GLY A 138 23.76 -5.76 5.10
N SER A 139 23.80 -5.34 6.37
CA SER A 139 24.41 -6.14 7.45
C SER A 139 23.52 -7.31 7.83
N SER A 140 24.13 -8.46 8.10
CA SER A 140 23.46 -9.64 8.65
C SER A 140 23.46 -9.70 10.18
N GLU A 141 23.86 -8.61 10.86
CA GLU A 141 23.81 -8.53 12.33
C GLU A 141 22.39 -8.75 12.83
N PRO A 142 22.16 -9.67 13.78
CA PRO A 142 20.83 -9.92 14.31
C PRO A 142 20.24 -8.69 15.01
N PHE A 143 18.97 -8.43 14.76
CA PHE A 143 18.22 -7.35 15.41
C PHE A 143 16.76 -7.74 15.67
N SER A 144 16.06 -6.92 16.44
CA SER A 144 14.62 -7.08 16.64
C SER A 144 13.91 -5.74 16.65
N PHE A 145 12.65 -5.76 16.27
CA PHE A 145 11.76 -4.61 16.29
C PHE A 145 10.39 -4.99 16.87
N ALA A 146 9.65 -4.00 17.36
CA ALA A 146 8.29 -4.18 17.83
C ALA A 146 7.29 -3.74 16.75
N VAL A 147 6.14 -4.42 16.66
CA VAL A 147 5.02 -4.03 15.81
C VAL A 147 3.75 -4.00 16.64
N PHE A 148 3.00 -2.91 16.57
CA PHE A 148 1.68 -2.77 17.20
C PHE A 148 0.93 -1.59 16.58
N GLY A 149 -0.40 -1.59 16.67
CA GLY A 149 -1.24 -0.51 16.19
C GLY A 149 -2.45 -0.31 17.09
N ASP A 150 -3.29 0.66 16.75
CA ASP A 150 -4.56 0.91 17.42
C ASP A 150 -4.36 1.18 18.93
N TRP A 151 -3.61 2.23 19.22
CA TRP A 151 -3.18 2.60 20.57
C TRP A 151 -3.35 4.12 20.82
N GLY A 152 -2.88 4.65 21.95
CA GLY A 152 -3.04 6.08 22.26
C GLY A 152 -4.49 6.51 22.47
N ALA A 153 -5.32 5.56 22.86
CA ALA A 153 -6.72 5.80 23.18
C ALA A 153 -6.90 6.27 24.62
N ALA A 154 -7.96 7.05 24.87
CA ALA A 154 -8.31 7.58 26.18
C ALA A 154 -9.83 7.48 26.42
N GLY A 155 -10.25 7.40 27.66
CA GLY A 155 -11.65 7.36 28.06
C GLY A 155 -12.36 6.08 27.53
N VAL A 156 -13.48 6.26 26.86
CA VAL A 156 -14.30 5.13 26.35
C VAL A 156 -13.60 4.32 25.27
N GLU A 157 -12.72 4.95 24.51
CA GLU A 157 -11.92 4.29 23.46
C GLU A 157 -10.87 3.33 24.02
N GLN A 158 -10.57 3.43 25.32
CA GLN A 158 -9.65 2.51 25.98
C GLN A 158 -10.33 1.23 26.50
N GLY A 159 -11.65 1.15 26.53
CA GLY A 159 -12.35 0.10 27.27
C GLY A 159 -12.41 0.34 28.79
N GLY A 160 -12.17 1.56 29.25
CA GLY A 160 -12.26 1.94 30.67
C GLY A 160 -11.18 1.31 31.56
N ALA A 161 -11.56 0.70 32.69
CA ALA A 161 -10.64 0.12 33.67
C ALA A 161 -9.85 -1.10 33.14
N ASP A 162 -10.30 -1.69 32.05
CA ASP A 162 -9.66 -2.87 31.44
C ASP A 162 -8.51 -2.52 30.49
N ASN A 163 -8.20 -1.23 30.31
CA ASN A 163 -7.10 -0.81 29.44
C ASN A 163 -5.74 -1.31 29.96
N ARG A 164 -4.93 -1.84 29.06
CA ARG A 164 -3.61 -2.40 29.34
C ARG A 164 -2.47 -1.70 28.59
N GLN A 165 -2.71 -0.53 28.02
CA GLN A 165 -1.69 0.19 27.24
C GLN A 165 -0.41 0.48 28.05
N ALA A 166 -0.53 0.87 29.31
CA ALA A 166 0.63 1.12 30.17
C ALA A 166 1.49 -0.14 30.38
N GLN A 167 0.87 -1.30 30.55
CA GLN A 167 1.56 -2.58 30.68
C GLN A 167 2.26 -2.95 29.38
N LEU A 168 1.62 -2.75 28.22
CA LEU A 168 2.26 -2.98 26.92
C LEU A 168 3.47 -2.08 26.70
N MET A 169 3.37 -0.79 27.01
CA MET A 169 4.52 0.13 26.92
C MET A 169 5.68 -0.35 27.79
N SER A 170 5.38 -0.86 28.99
CA SER A 170 6.37 -1.44 29.89
C SER A 170 7.02 -2.70 29.30
N GLN A 171 6.23 -3.58 28.68
CA GLN A 171 6.74 -4.78 28.00
C GLN A 171 7.59 -4.43 26.79
N ILE A 172 7.19 -3.45 25.98
CA ILE A 172 7.97 -2.99 24.83
C ILE A 172 9.31 -2.41 25.32
N ALA A 173 9.31 -1.58 26.35
CA ALA A 173 10.54 -1.03 26.94
C ALA A 173 11.49 -2.15 27.41
N ALA A 174 10.96 -3.21 28.04
CA ALA A 174 11.73 -4.36 28.52
C ALA A 174 12.22 -5.28 27.40
N SER A 175 11.60 -5.25 26.23
CA SER A 175 11.87 -6.18 25.11
C SER A 175 13.20 -5.93 24.40
N ARG A 176 13.85 -4.77 24.64
CA ARG A 176 15.14 -4.35 24.06
C ARG A 176 15.17 -4.36 22.53
N VAL A 177 14.06 -4.04 21.90
CA VAL A 177 13.99 -3.91 20.45
C VAL A 177 14.76 -2.68 19.98
N ARG A 178 15.25 -2.72 18.75
CA ARG A 178 16.01 -1.63 18.14
C ARG A 178 15.13 -0.43 17.82
N PHE A 179 13.92 -0.68 17.33
CA PHE A 179 12.92 0.30 16.97
C PHE A 179 11.52 -0.32 17.03
N SER A 180 10.50 0.50 16.86
CA SER A 180 9.11 0.09 16.74
C SER A 180 8.53 0.54 15.41
N VAL A 181 7.59 -0.22 14.87
CA VAL A 181 6.79 0.15 13.70
C VAL A 181 5.32 0.10 14.08
N GLY A 182 4.63 1.23 13.89
CA GLY A 182 3.19 1.34 14.15
C GLY A 182 2.38 1.02 12.90
N THR A 183 1.29 0.26 13.06
CA THR A 183 0.36 -0.07 11.98
C THR A 183 -0.83 0.90 11.89
N GLY A 184 -0.67 2.11 12.36
CA GLY A 184 -1.70 3.16 12.30
C GLY A 184 -2.48 3.33 13.59
N ASP A 185 -3.43 4.27 13.56
CA ASP A 185 -4.31 4.63 14.68
C ASP A 185 -3.58 4.89 15.99
N THR A 186 -2.77 5.94 15.98
CA THR A 186 -1.87 6.28 17.10
C THR A 186 -2.45 7.23 18.14
N ALA A 187 -3.53 7.94 17.82
CA ALA A 187 -4.11 8.92 18.77
C ALA A 187 -5.61 9.14 18.52
N TYR A 188 -6.43 8.46 19.27
CA TYR A 188 -7.88 8.53 19.19
C TYR A 188 -8.47 9.82 19.80
N PRO A 189 -9.66 10.31 19.29
CA PRO A 189 -10.37 9.75 18.13
C PRO A 189 -9.91 10.32 16.77
N GLY A 190 -9.13 11.38 16.69
CA GLY A 190 -8.88 12.07 15.42
C GLY A 190 -7.44 12.48 15.16
N GLY A 191 -6.47 12.01 15.95
CA GLY A 191 -5.04 12.29 15.74
C GLY A 191 -4.63 13.76 15.91
N SER A 192 -5.43 14.59 16.62
CA SER A 192 -5.05 15.97 16.91
C SER A 192 -3.95 16.06 17.96
N GLN A 193 -3.29 17.22 18.10
CA GLN A 193 -2.30 17.45 19.15
C GLN A 193 -2.86 17.17 20.56
N THR A 194 -4.15 17.46 20.78
CA THR A 194 -4.84 17.15 22.02
C THR A 194 -5.03 15.66 22.22
N ASN A 195 -5.29 14.90 21.17
CA ASN A 195 -5.41 13.44 21.25
C ASN A 195 -4.06 12.78 21.57
N TYR A 196 -2.96 13.32 21.04
CA TYR A 196 -1.62 12.88 21.44
C TYR A 196 -1.28 13.23 22.90
N GLY A 197 -1.80 14.32 23.41
CA GLY A 197 -1.65 14.73 24.82
C GLY A 197 -0.27 15.21 25.23
N ASP A 198 -0.07 15.32 26.54
CA ASP A 198 1.19 15.70 27.19
C ASP A 198 1.35 15.08 28.59
N LEU A 199 2.46 15.37 29.27
CA LEU A 199 2.82 14.85 30.60
C LEU A 199 1.91 15.35 31.75
N VAL A 200 1.24 16.47 31.53
CA VAL A 200 0.37 17.10 32.58
C VAL A 200 -1.10 16.81 32.34
N GLN A 201 -1.42 16.04 31.33
CA GLN A 201 -2.78 15.63 31.02
C GLN A 201 -3.35 14.77 32.15
N THR A 202 -4.49 15.15 32.67
CA THR A 202 -5.14 14.55 33.84
C THR A 202 -6.54 14.05 33.50
N GLY A 203 -7.11 13.22 34.37
CA GLY A 203 -8.47 12.72 34.24
C GLY A 203 -8.57 11.51 33.34
N THR A 204 -9.59 11.47 32.50
CA THR A 204 -9.88 10.31 31.61
C THR A 204 -8.87 10.10 30.49
N ASN A 205 -7.95 11.03 30.30
CA ASN A 205 -6.98 11.00 29.18
C ASN A 205 -5.57 10.57 29.61
N ILE A 206 -5.43 9.91 30.74
CA ILE A 206 -4.12 9.51 31.29
C ILE A 206 -3.37 8.49 30.43
N SER A 207 -4.03 7.83 29.49
CA SER A 207 -3.43 6.87 28.57
C SER A 207 -3.18 7.44 27.18
N ALA A 208 -3.29 8.74 26.97
CA ALA A 208 -2.89 9.37 25.72
C ALA A 208 -1.40 9.12 25.43
N VAL A 209 -1.01 9.26 24.19
CA VAL A 209 0.34 8.87 23.70
C VAL A 209 1.45 9.44 24.57
N PHE A 210 1.43 10.75 24.86
CA PHE A 210 2.47 11.41 25.65
C PHE A 210 2.16 11.56 27.13
N SER A 211 1.17 10.82 27.66
CA SER A 211 0.98 10.72 29.09
C SER A 211 2.15 9.99 29.76
N PRO A 212 2.32 10.10 31.10
CA PRO A 212 3.37 9.38 31.82
C PRO A 212 3.32 7.85 31.64
N LEU A 213 2.15 7.29 31.36
CA LEU A 213 1.92 5.85 31.18
C LEU A 213 1.89 5.40 29.70
N GLY A 214 2.06 6.33 28.78
CA GLY A 214 2.06 6.07 27.34
C GLY A 214 3.47 5.93 26.75
N TRP A 215 3.64 6.45 25.55
CA TRP A 215 4.90 6.40 24.80
C TRP A 215 6.09 7.03 25.54
N THR A 216 5.83 7.91 26.48
CA THR A 216 6.85 8.49 27.38
C THR A 216 7.75 7.45 28.04
N GLN A 217 7.26 6.24 28.30
CA GLN A 217 8.05 5.14 28.87
C GLN A 217 9.05 4.54 27.88
N VAL A 218 8.85 4.72 26.59
CA VAL A 218 9.53 4.00 25.51
C VAL A 218 10.29 4.95 24.60
N GLY A 219 9.67 6.06 24.24
CA GLY A 219 10.07 6.90 23.11
C GLY A 219 11.46 7.53 23.20
N SER A 220 11.99 7.74 24.42
CA SER A 220 13.32 8.33 24.62
C SER A 220 14.48 7.39 24.22
N THR A 221 14.21 6.09 24.08
CA THR A 221 15.22 5.08 23.85
C THR A 221 14.96 4.19 22.63
N ILE A 222 13.69 4.03 22.26
CA ILE A 222 13.26 3.20 21.12
C ILE A 222 12.57 4.12 20.11
N PRO A 223 13.13 4.33 18.91
CA PRO A 223 12.49 5.13 17.87
C PRO A 223 11.26 4.44 17.30
N MET A 224 10.31 5.25 16.79
CA MET A 224 9.10 4.77 16.14
C MET A 224 9.01 5.25 14.70
N PHE A 225 8.68 4.33 13.82
CA PHE A 225 8.22 4.53 12.46
C PHE A 225 6.73 4.21 12.42
N ASN A 226 5.89 5.09 11.88
CA ASN A 226 4.46 4.93 12.06
C ASN A 226 3.69 5.09 10.76
N ALA A 227 2.79 4.13 10.47
CA ALA A 227 1.82 4.25 9.41
C ALA A 227 0.67 5.18 9.82
N LEU A 228 0.01 5.78 8.85
CA LEU A 228 -1.23 6.52 9.05
C LEU A 228 -2.40 5.53 9.20
N GLY A 229 -3.35 5.84 10.08
CA GLY A 229 -4.60 5.11 10.24
C GLY A 229 -5.80 6.03 10.10
N ASN A 230 -7.03 5.50 10.06
CA ASN A 230 -8.24 6.32 9.90
C ASN A 230 -8.54 7.23 11.12
N HIS A 231 -7.97 6.94 12.28
CA HIS A 231 -7.92 7.84 13.44
C HIS A 231 -6.59 8.61 13.51
N GLY A 232 -6.17 9.24 12.43
CA GLY A 232 -4.89 9.90 12.35
C GLY A 232 -4.74 10.90 11.20
N PHE A 233 -5.74 11.05 10.37
CA PHE A 233 -5.74 11.99 9.24
C PHE A 233 -5.75 13.45 9.68
N ASN A 234 -4.71 13.85 10.40
CA ASN A 234 -4.53 15.19 10.88
C ASN A 234 -3.07 15.61 10.65
N SER A 235 -2.85 16.87 10.29
CA SER A 235 -1.50 17.45 10.15
C SER A 235 -0.61 17.24 11.39
N SER A 236 -1.20 16.95 12.54
CA SER A 236 -0.46 16.61 13.74
C SER A 236 0.32 15.30 13.62
N HIS A 237 -0.12 14.32 12.83
CA HIS A 237 0.60 13.08 12.61
C HIS A 237 2.03 13.36 12.13
N LEU A 238 2.19 14.13 11.07
CA LEU A 238 3.52 14.47 10.53
C LEU A 238 4.33 15.37 11.47
N ALA A 239 3.68 16.20 12.27
CA ALA A 239 4.37 17.03 13.24
C ALA A 239 4.93 16.22 14.40
N ILE A 240 4.34 15.06 14.71
CA ILE A 240 4.75 14.17 15.80
C ILE A 240 5.67 13.08 15.32
N TRP A 241 5.37 12.46 14.18
CA TRP A 241 6.15 11.39 13.55
C TRP A 241 6.84 11.88 12.28
N PRO A 242 7.76 12.86 12.37
CA PRO A 242 8.43 13.38 11.18
C PRO A 242 9.33 12.31 10.57
N GLN A 243 9.45 12.40 9.26
CA GLN A 243 10.39 11.61 8.49
C GLN A 243 11.24 12.57 7.65
N SER A 244 12.52 12.30 7.60
CA SER A 244 13.49 13.14 6.90
C SER A 244 13.82 12.59 5.52
N GLU A 245 14.69 13.29 4.80
CA GLU A 245 15.27 12.81 3.55
C GLU A 245 16.11 11.53 3.70
N ALA A 246 16.51 11.19 4.93
CA ALA A 246 17.21 9.93 5.19
C ALA A 246 16.29 8.71 5.07
N VAL A 247 14.98 8.92 5.09
CA VAL A 247 13.95 7.91 4.87
C VAL A 247 13.42 8.07 3.46
N ALA A 248 13.54 7.04 2.62
CA ALA A 248 13.03 7.08 1.26
C ALA A 248 11.50 7.17 1.26
N SER A 249 10.96 8.16 0.58
CA SER A 249 9.53 8.39 0.43
C SER A 249 9.18 8.72 -1.02
N SER A 250 7.90 8.88 -1.29
CA SER A 250 7.37 9.24 -2.62
C SER A 250 7.85 10.58 -3.18
N GLY A 251 8.66 11.31 -2.47
CA GLY A 251 9.19 12.60 -2.91
C GLY A 251 10.14 13.20 -1.89
N GLY A 252 10.59 12.41 -0.91
CA GLY A 252 11.51 12.86 0.14
C GLY A 252 10.88 13.81 1.16
N THR A 253 9.71 14.35 0.89
CA THR A 253 8.96 15.25 1.77
C THR A 253 7.49 14.86 1.78
N TYR A 254 6.81 15.19 2.86
CA TYR A 254 5.38 14.97 2.97
C TYR A 254 4.62 15.79 1.92
N ALA A 255 3.92 15.10 1.04
CA ALA A 255 2.96 15.73 0.14
C ALA A 255 1.60 15.85 0.86
N MET A 256 0.86 16.91 0.53
CA MET A 256 -0.56 16.96 0.86
C MET A 256 -1.32 16.27 -0.27
N GLU A 257 -1.95 15.16 0.03
CA GLU A 257 -2.81 14.48 -0.91
C GLU A 257 -4.22 15.04 -0.88
N THR A 258 -4.83 15.11 -2.06
CA THR A 258 -6.23 15.45 -2.18
C THR A 258 -6.97 14.15 -2.42
N TYR A 259 -7.64 13.64 -1.40
CA TYR A 259 -8.48 12.47 -1.60
C TYR A 259 -9.77 12.84 -2.32
N CYS A 260 -10.10 12.03 -3.24
CA CYS A 260 -11.29 12.08 -4.08
C CYS A 260 -11.95 10.72 -3.90
N CYS A 261 -13.10 10.52 -3.97
CA CYS A 261 -14.31 11.14 -4.38
C CYS A 261 -15.46 10.28 -3.84
N VAL A 262 -16.19 10.72 -2.93
CA VAL A 262 -17.55 10.17 -2.79
C VAL A 262 -18.40 10.83 -3.85
N ASN A 263 -18.94 10.07 -4.79
CA ASN A 263 -19.78 10.54 -5.90
C ASN A 263 -19.14 11.61 -6.81
N GLY A 264 -17.81 11.53 -7.04
CA GLY A 264 -17.13 12.46 -7.94
C GLY A 264 -16.80 13.83 -7.33
N THR A 265 -17.05 14.05 -6.05
CA THR A 265 -16.78 15.31 -5.36
C THR A 265 -15.50 15.19 -4.56
N ARG A 266 -14.53 16.07 -4.77
CA ARG A 266 -13.34 16.20 -3.94
C ARG A 266 -13.74 16.56 -2.52
N SER A 267 -13.27 15.81 -1.53
CA SER A 267 -13.69 15.99 -0.15
C SER A 267 -12.73 16.86 0.66
N ALA A 268 -11.44 16.58 0.68
CA ALA A 268 -10.44 17.31 1.47
C ALA A 268 -9.01 17.00 1.03
N SER A 269 -8.04 17.72 1.60
CA SER A 269 -6.62 17.38 1.53
C SER A 269 -6.17 16.85 2.88
N TYR A 270 -5.30 15.85 2.89
CA TYR A 270 -4.68 15.29 4.08
C TYR A 270 -3.19 15.03 3.86
N PRO A 271 -2.38 14.98 4.91
CA PRO A 271 -0.98 14.65 4.77
C PRO A 271 -0.80 13.20 4.34
N SER A 272 0.03 12.96 3.35
CA SER A 272 0.50 11.62 2.97
C SER A 272 1.81 11.28 3.67
N GLY A 273 2.04 10.00 3.93
CA GLY A 273 3.16 9.58 4.75
C GLY A 273 3.70 8.18 4.43
N TRP A 274 3.62 7.72 3.17
CA TRP A 274 4.26 6.46 2.79
C TRP A 274 5.75 6.63 2.54
N TYR A 275 6.54 5.67 2.97
CA TYR A 275 8.00 5.70 2.88
C TYR A 275 8.60 4.29 3.05
N ALA A 276 9.90 4.18 2.78
CA ALA A 276 10.67 2.98 3.07
C ALA A 276 12.00 3.33 3.75
N PHE A 277 12.52 2.41 4.55
CA PHE A 277 13.84 2.53 5.16
C PHE A 277 14.51 1.16 5.28
N ASP A 278 15.84 1.15 5.46
CA ASP A 278 16.62 -0.06 5.62
C ASP A 278 17.11 -0.24 7.07
N ALA A 279 17.08 -1.49 7.54
CA ALA A 279 17.72 -1.91 8.77
C ALA A 279 18.32 -3.31 8.58
N GLY A 280 19.66 -3.41 8.68
CA GLY A 280 20.36 -4.65 8.38
C GLY A 280 20.10 -5.12 6.95
N ASN A 281 19.83 -6.40 6.80
CA ASN A 281 19.50 -7.03 5.52
C ASN A 281 18.00 -6.93 5.11
N ALA A 282 17.24 -6.07 5.79
CA ALA A 282 15.80 -5.93 5.57
C ALA A 282 15.42 -4.51 5.13
N ARG A 283 14.40 -4.42 4.26
CA ARG A 283 13.73 -3.18 3.84
C ARG A 283 12.32 -3.14 4.38
N PHE A 284 11.94 -2.01 4.93
CA PHE A 284 10.69 -1.76 5.63
C PHE A 284 9.86 -0.77 4.82
N TYR A 285 8.68 -1.18 4.38
CA TYR A 285 7.72 -0.36 3.65
C TYR A 285 6.60 0.05 4.60
N VAL A 286 6.55 1.31 4.96
CA VAL A 286 5.46 1.90 5.74
C VAL A 286 4.52 2.59 4.77
N LEU A 287 3.31 2.06 4.65
CA LEU A 287 2.38 2.37 3.57
C LEU A 287 1.10 2.99 4.12
N GLU A 288 0.43 3.74 3.28
CA GLU A 288 -0.85 4.34 3.56
C GLU A 288 -1.96 3.51 2.93
N ALA A 289 -2.61 2.66 3.75
CA ALA A 289 -3.84 1.97 3.43
C ALA A 289 -4.84 2.30 4.53
N ALA A 290 -5.46 3.45 4.42
CA ALA A 290 -6.44 4.02 5.31
C ALA A 290 -7.21 5.14 4.60
N TRP A 291 -8.39 5.50 5.11
CA TRP A 291 -9.23 6.54 4.54
C TRP A 291 -9.75 7.50 5.62
N PRO A 292 -9.75 8.81 5.40
CA PRO A 292 -10.12 9.80 6.40
C PRO A 292 -11.64 9.86 6.65
N ASN A 293 -12.23 8.76 7.00
CA ASN A 293 -13.63 8.67 7.38
C ASN A 293 -13.76 7.83 8.65
N SER A 294 -14.45 8.37 9.64
CA SER A 294 -14.71 7.68 10.90
C SER A 294 -15.72 6.51 10.78
N ASN A 295 -16.43 6.39 9.67
CA ASN A 295 -17.33 5.27 9.42
C ASN A 295 -16.54 4.11 8.85
N VAL A 296 -16.20 3.23 9.69
CA VAL A 296 -15.26 2.16 9.53
C VAL A 296 -15.83 1.01 8.72
N GLY A 297 -14.95 0.34 7.95
CA GLY A 297 -15.23 -0.98 7.41
C GLY A 297 -16.34 -1.08 6.36
N THR A 298 -16.78 0.04 5.79
CA THR A 298 -17.74 -0.01 4.69
C THR A 298 -17.04 -0.26 3.35
N ALA A 299 -17.68 -0.98 2.46
CA ALA A 299 -17.17 -1.21 1.11
C ALA A 299 -16.80 0.10 0.39
N ASP A 300 -17.53 1.19 0.64
CA ASP A 300 -17.25 2.51 0.05
C ASP A 300 -15.97 3.13 0.61
N THR A 301 -15.66 2.95 1.90
CA THR A 301 -14.43 3.43 2.53
C THR A 301 -13.22 2.74 1.93
N TYR A 302 -13.23 1.43 1.83
CA TYR A 302 -12.15 0.63 1.24
C TYR A 302 -11.99 0.90 -0.26
N ARG A 303 -13.10 1.10 -0.96
CA ARG A 303 -13.05 1.48 -2.36
C ARG A 303 -12.39 2.84 -2.58
N ASN A 304 -12.70 3.84 -1.74
CA ASN A 304 -12.10 5.16 -1.84
C ASN A 304 -10.59 5.12 -1.56
N ASP A 305 -10.15 4.32 -0.58
CA ASP A 305 -8.74 4.07 -0.32
C ASP A 305 -8.06 3.43 -1.55
N TYR A 306 -8.66 2.39 -2.11
CA TYR A 306 -8.16 1.72 -3.32
C TYR A 306 -8.07 2.70 -4.51
N ASP A 307 -9.15 3.44 -4.78
CA ASP A 307 -9.22 4.38 -5.91
C ASP A 307 -8.17 5.49 -5.79
N THR A 308 -7.71 5.82 -4.59
CA THR A 308 -6.71 6.85 -4.32
C THR A 308 -5.29 6.30 -4.26
N HIS A 309 -5.07 5.20 -3.55
CA HIS A 309 -3.73 4.72 -3.19
C HIS A 309 -3.29 3.44 -3.90
N TRP A 310 -4.24 2.54 -4.27
CA TRP A 310 -3.89 1.18 -4.66
C TRP A 310 -4.26 0.77 -6.07
N ARG A 311 -4.83 1.69 -6.84
CA ARG A 311 -4.93 1.48 -8.30
C ARG A 311 -3.52 1.51 -8.90
N PRO A 312 -3.25 0.67 -9.93
CA PRO A 312 -1.92 0.63 -10.56
C PRO A 312 -1.38 2.00 -11.02
N GLU A 313 -2.27 2.95 -11.33
CA GLU A 313 -1.94 4.31 -11.78
C GLU A 313 -1.72 5.30 -10.62
N SER A 314 -2.01 4.92 -9.36
CA SER A 314 -1.88 5.82 -8.22
C SER A 314 -0.42 6.11 -7.87
N PRO A 315 -0.11 7.31 -7.35
CA PRO A 315 1.27 7.68 -7.02
C PRO A 315 1.94 6.71 -6.03
N GLN A 316 1.22 6.26 -5.00
CA GLN A 316 1.79 5.35 -4.01
C GLN A 316 2.09 3.97 -4.62
N TYR A 317 1.15 3.42 -5.41
CA TYR A 317 1.37 2.14 -6.09
C TYR A 317 2.60 2.19 -7.02
N GLN A 318 2.70 3.24 -7.84
CA GLN A 318 3.82 3.42 -8.76
C GLN A 318 5.16 3.58 -8.04
N TRP A 319 5.17 4.38 -6.97
CA TRP A 319 6.36 4.52 -6.13
C TRP A 319 6.78 3.17 -5.52
N LEU A 320 5.82 2.44 -4.94
CA LEU A 320 6.07 1.15 -4.30
C LEU A 320 6.58 0.11 -5.31
N ALA A 321 5.95 0.03 -6.47
CA ALA A 321 6.38 -0.89 -7.54
C ALA A 321 7.81 -0.60 -8.00
N ASN A 322 8.15 0.68 -8.19
CA ASN A 322 9.51 1.08 -8.56
C ASN A 322 10.52 0.80 -7.45
N ASP A 323 10.20 1.12 -6.20
CA ASP A 323 11.10 0.88 -5.07
C ASP A 323 11.35 -0.61 -4.85
N LEU A 324 10.30 -1.43 -4.87
CA LEU A 324 10.41 -2.89 -4.77
C LEU A 324 11.27 -3.51 -5.87
N ALA A 325 11.24 -2.95 -7.08
CA ALA A 325 12.02 -3.42 -8.22
C ALA A 325 13.49 -2.97 -8.17
N THR A 326 13.77 -1.78 -7.62
CA THR A 326 15.10 -1.15 -7.67
C THR A 326 15.92 -1.29 -6.39
N HIS A 327 15.31 -1.71 -5.27
CA HIS A 327 15.99 -1.91 -3.99
C HIS A 327 15.97 -3.40 -3.59
N PRO A 328 16.93 -4.20 -4.07
CA PRO A 328 17.03 -5.60 -3.68
C PRO A 328 17.46 -5.70 -2.21
N SER A 329 16.60 -6.23 -1.37
CA SER A 329 16.90 -6.59 0.02
C SER A 329 16.57 -8.05 0.23
N GLN A 330 17.33 -8.72 1.11
CA GLN A 330 17.10 -10.13 1.40
C GLN A 330 15.73 -10.37 2.04
N LEU A 331 15.33 -9.47 2.94
CA LEU A 331 14.03 -9.48 3.59
C LEU A 331 13.26 -8.20 3.29
N LYS A 332 11.95 -8.30 3.18
CA LYS A 332 11.05 -7.16 2.97
C LYS A 332 9.82 -7.29 3.85
N PHE A 333 9.48 -6.22 4.55
CA PHE A 333 8.31 -6.14 5.42
C PHE A 333 7.44 -4.97 5.02
N ALA A 334 6.11 -5.15 5.03
CA ALA A 334 5.14 -4.08 4.75
C ALA A 334 4.26 -3.81 5.97
N PHE A 335 3.97 -2.54 6.24
CA PHE A 335 3.18 -2.07 7.38
C PHE A 335 2.15 -1.06 6.87
N PHE A 336 0.90 -1.29 7.18
CA PHE A 336 -0.23 -0.43 6.79
C PHE A 336 -1.41 -0.65 7.74
N HIS A 337 -2.50 0.10 7.57
CA HIS A 337 -3.56 0.07 8.56
C HIS A 337 -4.68 -0.91 8.24
N TYR A 338 -5.35 -0.82 7.09
CA TYR A 338 -6.47 -1.70 6.77
C TYR A 338 -6.04 -3.13 6.50
N PRO A 339 -6.68 -4.15 7.12
CA PRO A 339 -6.28 -5.54 6.99
C PRO A 339 -6.79 -6.15 5.67
N MET A 340 -5.90 -6.80 4.91
CA MET A 340 -6.31 -7.64 3.77
C MET A 340 -7.22 -8.78 4.21
N TYR A 341 -6.96 -9.35 5.38
CA TYR A 341 -7.68 -10.48 5.94
C TYR A 341 -7.91 -10.25 7.44
N SER A 342 -9.13 -9.98 7.83
CA SER A 342 -9.55 -9.73 9.21
C SER A 342 -10.40 -10.87 9.75
N SER A 343 -10.21 -11.22 11.02
CA SER A 343 -11.09 -12.10 11.78
C SER A 343 -12.25 -11.37 12.47
N ASN A 344 -12.35 -10.06 12.35
CA ASN A 344 -13.39 -9.24 12.95
C ASN A 344 -14.57 -9.04 11.98
N ALA A 345 -15.79 -8.91 12.51
CA ALA A 345 -16.99 -8.72 11.71
C ALA A 345 -17.34 -7.24 11.50
N SER A 346 -16.89 -6.35 12.40
CA SER A 346 -17.12 -4.89 12.29
C SER A 346 -16.03 -4.22 11.46
N GLU A 347 -14.77 -4.63 11.70
CA GLU A 347 -13.62 -4.21 10.90
C GLU A 347 -13.28 -5.32 9.90
N GLU A 348 -14.05 -5.34 8.82
CA GLU A 348 -13.95 -6.38 7.79
C GLU A 348 -12.61 -6.35 7.06
N SER A 349 -12.32 -7.43 6.38
CA SER A 349 -11.20 -7.48 5.44
C SER A 349 -11.39 -6.45 4.32
N ASP A 350 -10.35 -5.68 4.03
CA ASP A 350 -10.33 -4.87 2.82
C ASP A 350 -10.10 -5.75 1.59
N THR A 351 -11.19 -6.01 0.86
CA THR A 351 -11.14 -6.89 -0.31
C THR A 351 -10.51 -6.21 -1.53
N TYR A 352 -10.41 -4.88 -1.55
CA TYR A 352 -9.77 -4.14 -2.64
C TYR A 352 -8.24 -4.20 -2.58
N LEU A 353 -7.66 -4.51 -1.40
CA LEU A 353 -6.22 -4.75 -1.26
C LEU A 353 -5.79 -6.13 -1.77
N ARG A 354 -6.73 -7.01 -2.16
CA ARG A 354 -6.49 -8.39 -2.57
C ARG A 354 -6.40 -8.56 -4.07
N GLY A 355 -5.70 -9.62 -4.48
CA GLY A 355 -5.61 -10.05 -5.87
C GLY A 355 -4.37 -9.56 -6.60
N PRO A 356 -4.19 -10.02 -7.86
CA PRO A 356 -2.94 -9.84 -8.59
C PRO A 356 -2.63 -8.38 -8.94
N ASP A 357 -3.66 -7.56 -9.18
CA ASP A 357 -3.52 -6.17 -9.64
C ASP A 357 -3.71 -5.15 -8.50
N SER A 358 -3.55 -5.59 -7.26
CA SER A 358 -3.69 -4.75 -6.09
C SER A 358 -2.48 -4.90 -5.16
N LEU A 359 -2.55 -4.32 -3.94
CA LEU A 359 -1.42 -4.32 -3.00
C LEU A 359 -0.88 -5.73 -2.71
N GLU A 360 -1.76 -6.71 -2.45
CA GLU A 360 -1.35 -8.09 -2.17
C GLU A 360 -0.49 -8.67 -3.30
N GLY A 361 -0.97 -8.59 -4.53
CA GLY A 361 -0.25 -9.10 -5.68
C GLY A 361 1.06 -8.35 -5.95
N LEU A 362 1.08 -7.03 -5.76
CA LEU A 362 2.30 -6.23 -5.88
C LEU A 362 3.36 -6.67 -4.85
N LEU A 363 2.98 -6.77 -3.59
CA LEU A 363 3.88 -7.18 -2.51
C LEU A 363 4.40 -8.61 -2.73
N ALA A 364 3.50 -9.55 -3.06
CA ALA A 364 3.85 -10.96 -3.26
C ALA A 364 4.80 -11.17 -4.45
N ARG A 365 4.52 -10.53 -5.60
CA ARG A 365 5.37 -10.63 -6.80
C ARG A 365 6.79 -10.14 -6.57
N HIS A 366 6.97 -9.15 -5.70
CA HIS A 366 8.28 -8.59 -5.39
C HIS A 366 8.93 -9.19 -4.13
N GLY A 367 8.39 -10.32 -3.64
CA GLY A 367 8.97 -11.08 -2.54
C GLY A 367 8.93 -10.34 -1.21
N VAL A 368 7.84 -9.62 -0.91
CA VAL A 368 7.60 -9.15 0.46
C VAL A 368 7.24 -10.35 1.31
N ASP A 369 7.93 -10.52 2.42
CA ASP A 369 7.88 -11.73 3.25
C ASP A 369 6.66 -11.76 4.16
N ILE A 370 6.43 -10.66 4.88
CA ILE A 370 5.33 -10.52 5.84
C ILE A 370 4.74 -9.11 5.74
N ALA A 371 3.40 -9.02 5.79
CA ALA A 371 2.70 -7.76 5.97
C ALA A 371 2.00 -7.69 7.33
N PHE A 372 2.06 -6.51 7.96
CA PHE A 372 1.46 -6.22 9.24
C PHE A 372 0.42 -5.11 9.08
N SER A 373 -0.74 -5.29 9.69
CA SER A 373 -1.84 -4.31 9.67
C SER A 373 -2.45 -4.14 11.07
N GLY A 374 -3.29 -3.12 11.21
CA GLY A 374 -4.05 -2.80 12.43
C GLY A 374 -5.56 -2.86 12.17
N HIS A 375 -6.26 -1.78 12.61
CA HIS A 375 -7.67 -1.51 12.37
C HIS A 375 -8.65 -2.43 13.12
N ALA A 376 -8.53 -3.73 12.99
CA ALA A 376 -9.27 -4.66 13.81
C ALA A 376 -8.55 -4.83 15.17
N HIS A 377 -9.20 -4.40 16.24
CA HIS A 377 -8.60 -4.35 17.59
C HIS A 377 -8.53 -5.75 18.22
N ASN A 378 -7.83 -6.64 17.56
CA ASN A 378 -7.59 -8.01 17.95
C ASN A 378 -6.24 -8.50 17.43
N TYR A 379 -5.90 -9.75 17.67
CA TYR A 379 -4.78 -10.40 17.02
C TYR A 379 -5.30 -11.40 15.99
N THR A 380 -4.74 -11.38 14.78
CA THR A 380 -4.98 -12.39 13.76
C THR A 380 -3.70 -12.68 13.00
N ARG A 381 -3.36 -13.96 12.84
CA ARG A 381 -2.37 -14.44 11.90
C ARG A 381 -3.05 -15.20 10.77
N ASN A 382 -2.72 -14.81 9.55
CA ASN A 382 -3.19 -15.45 8.34
C ASN A 382 -2.03 -16.21 7.67
N VAL A 383 -2.32 -17.43 7.22
CA VAL A 383 -1.41 -18.13 6.30
C VAL A 383 -1.62 -17.64 4.88
N LYS A 384 -0.68 -17.91 3.99
CA LYS A 384 -0.83 -17.58 2.57
C LYS A 384 -2.11 -18.23 2.02
N PRO A 385 -3.10 -17.47 1.54
CA PRO A 385 -4.33 -18.05 0.99
C PRO A 385 -4.12 -18.78 -0.34
N HIS A 386 -3.10 -18.40 -1.10
CA HIS A 386 -2.68 -19.00 -2.37
C HIS A 386 -1.19 -18.73 -2.61
N ALA A 387 -0.61 -19.34 -3.66
CA ALA A 387 0.83 -19.27 -3.94
C ALA A 387 1.32 -17.82 -4.16
N ASP A 388 0.51 -17.00 -4.83
CA ASP A 388 0.83 -15.60 -5.18
C ASP A 388 0.36 -14.61 -4.09
N SER A 389 0.44 -15.01 -2.83
CA SER A 389 0.08 -14.21 -1.65
C SER A 389 1.21 -14.23 -0.62
N LEU A 390 1.00 -13.59 0.52
CA LEU A 390 1.98 -13.46 1.59
C LEU A 390 1.37 -13.80 2.97
N VAL A 391 2.20 -13.99 3.96
CA VAL A 391 1.78 -14.10 5.35
C VAL A 391 1.37 -12.73 5.86
N THR A 392 0.21 -12.62 6.50
CA THR A 392 -0.26 -11.36 7.07
C THR A 392 -0.59 -11.48 8.55
N TYR A 393 -0.34 -10.39 9.29
CA TYR A 393 -0.70 -10.25 10.69
C TYR A 393 -1.60 -9.03 10.87
N VAL A 394 -2.65 -9.19 11.68
CA VAL A 394 -3.40 -8.06 12.24
C VAL A 394 -2.98 -7.91 13.69
N THR A 395 -2.51 -6.73 14.07
CA THR A 395 -1.97 -6.42 15.40
C THR A 395 -2.56 -5.13 15.96
N GLY A 396 -3.90 -5.06 16.00
CA GLY A 396 -4.66 -3.91 16.52
C GLY A 396 -4.92 -3.93 18.03
N GLY A 397 -4.19 -4.74 18.78
CA GLY A 397 -4.33 -4.84 20.23
C GLY A 397 -3.43 -3.93 21.05
N GLY A 398 -2.97 -2.80 20.49
CA GLY A 398 -1.98 -1.91 21.12
C GLY A 398 -2.50 -1.03 22.26
N GLY A 399 -3.81 -0.88 22.45
CA GLY A 399 -4.34 -0.04 23.53
C GLY A 399 -5.77 0.46 23.36
N ALA A 400 -6.32 0.45 22.15
CA ALA A 400 -7.71 0.81 21.90
C ALA A 400 -8.67 -0.29 22.38
N ARG A 401 -9.97 0.02 22.43
CA ARG A 401 -11.01 -0.89 22.91
C ARG A 401 -11.05 -2.16 22.05
N LEU A 402 -10.77 -3.30 22.66
CA LEU A 402 -10.68 -4.58 21.97
C LEU A 402 -11.97 -5.00 21.26
N GLN A 403 -11.82 -5.80 20.22
CA GLN A 403 -12.89 -6.33 19.39
C GLN A 403 -12.81 -7.87 19.29
N PRO A 404 -13.94 -8.57 19.07
CA PRO A 404 -13.96 -10.01 19.00
C PRO A 404 -13.41 -10.56 17.68
N ALA A 405 -12.83 -11.76 17.71
CA ALA A 405 -12.52 -12.59 16.56
C ALA A 405 -13.71 -13.52 16.28
N THR A 406 -14.50 -13.21 15.24
CA THR A 406 -15.75 -13.91 14.93
C THR A 406 -15.81 -14.48 13.51
N ARG A 407 -14.89 -14.09 12.63
CA ARG A 407 -14.75 -14.60 11.26
C ARG A 407 -13.55 -15.54 11.17
N CYS A 408 -13.84 -16.83 11.28
CA CYS A 408 -12.83 -17.88 11.39
C CYS A 408 -12.54 -18.62 10.07
N ALA A 409 -13.04 -18.12 8.94
CA ALA A 409 -12.78 -18.73 7.63
C ALA A 409 -11.31 -18.53 7.20
N ALA A 410 -10.81 -19.43 6.34
CA ALA A 410 -9.50 -19.25 5.72
C ALA A 410 -9.35 -17.85 5.11
N PRO A 411 -8.16 -17.23 5.19
CA PRO A 411 -6.87 -17.79 5.58
C PRO A 411 -6.52 -17.69 7.08
N VAL A 412 -7.48 -17.36 7.97
CA VAL A 412 -7.25 -17.20 9.41
C VAL A 412 -6.74 -18.52 10.02
N ALA A 413 -5.48 -18.52 10.44
CA ALA A 413 -4.84 -19.68 11.07
C ALA A 413 -4.88 -19.62 12.60
N TYR A 414 -4.85 -18.40 13.16
CA TYR A 414 -4.91 -18.16 14.59
C TYR A 414 -5.46 -16.75 14.84
N ALA A 415 -6.46 -16.62 15.67
CA ALA A 415 -6.90 -15.29 16.10
C ALA A 415 -7.44 -15.33 17.54
N VAL A 416 -7.22 -14.23 18.28
CA VAL A 416 -7.80 -13.99 19.60
C VAL A 416 -8.35 -12.56 19.66
N GLY A 417 -9.55 -12.43 20.25
CA GLY A 417 -10.24 -11.17 20.41
C GLY A 417 -11.08 -11.13 21.68
N TRP A 418 -11.64 -9.98 22.00
CA TRP A 418 -12.44 -9.76 23.20
C TRP A 418 -13.69 -8.93 22.91
N SER A 419 -14.80 -9.37 23.41
CA SER A 419 -16.05 -8.60 23.48
C SER A 419 -16.36 -8.25 24.93
N TYR A 420 -16.59 -6.98 25.22
CA TYR A 420 -16.95 -6.54 26.58
C TYR A 420 -18.35 -6.99 27.03
N SER A 421 -19.15 -7.54 26.11
CA SER A 421 -20.45 -8.12 26.42
C SER A 421 -20.44 -9.64 26.56
N SER A 422 -19.55 -10.36 25.86
CA SER A 422 -19.55 -11.83 25.77
C SER A 422 -18.19 -12.49 26.10
N GLY A 423 -17.17 -11.71 26.45
CA GLY A 423 -15.84 -12.19 26.79
C GLY A 423 -14.97 -12.54 25.61
N GLY A 424 -13.97 -13.39 25.83
CA GLY A 424 -12.99 -13.77 24.82
C GLY A 424 -13.61 -14.55 23.65
N SER A 425 -12.97 -14.43 22.48
CA SER A 425 -13.28 -15.17 21.27
C SER A 425 -11.99 -15.60 20.57
N SER A 426 -12.02 -16.69 19.80
CA SER A 426 -10.84 -17.19 19.11
C SER A 426 -11.19 -17.93 17.83
N CYS A 427 -10.23 -17.98 16.89
CA CYS A 427 -10.30 -18.74 15.64
C CYS A 427 -9.05 -19.61 15.44
N GLY A 428 -9.18 -20.61 14.58
CA GLY A 428 -8.10 -21.57 14.29
C GLY A 428 -7.77 -22.42 15.51
N GLY A 429 -6.49 -22.67 15.76
CA GLY A 429 -6.04 -23.42 16.93
C GLY A 429 -5.90 -22.59 18.22
N ALA A 430 -6.37 -21.34 18.23
CA ALA A 430 -6.15 -20.43 19.36
C ALA A 430 -7.01 -20.80 20.59
N PRO A 431 -6.44 -20.87 21.80
CA PRO A 431 -7.23 -20.96 23.02
C PRO A 431 -8.07 -19.68 23.21
N ARG A 432 -9.30 -19.87 23.71
CA ARG A 432 -10.17 -18.72 23.97
C ARG A 432 -9.63 -17.89 25.14
N PRO A 433 -9.41 -16.57 24.95
CA PRO A 433 -8.96 -15.72 26.04
C PRO A 433 -9.93 -15.68 27.22
N THR A 434 -9.39 -15.64 28.43
CA THR A 434 -10.15 -15.53 29.69
C THR A 434 -10.09 -14.14 30.29
N SER A 435 -9.24 -13.27 29.76
CA SER A 435 -9.11 -11.87 30.17
C SER A 435 -8.67 -10.98 29.00
N VAL A 436 -8.90 -9.68 29.09
CA VAL A 436 -8.43 -8.67 28.12
C VAL A 436 -6.90 -8.68 28.02
N ALA A 437 -6.19 -9.01 29.09
CA ALA A 437 -4.73 -9.04 29.12
C ALA A 437 -4.13 -10.01 28.11
N GLN A 438 -4.84 -11.08 27.76
CA GLN A 438 -4.43 -12.09 26.79
C GLN A 438 -4.71 -11.66 25.32
N VAL A 439 -5.32 -10.48 25.11
CA VAL A 439 -5.64 -9.95 23.79
C VAL A 439 -4.89 -8.66 23.51
N PHE A 440 -4.72 -7.79 24.48
CA PHE A 440 -3.78 -6.67 24.36
C PHE A 440 -2.38 -7.20 24.15
N HIS A 441 -1.72 -6.79 23.07
CA HIS A 441 -0.44 -7.36 22.65
C HIS A 441 0.40 -6.41 21.81
N PHE A 442 1.66 -6.76 21.68
CA PHE A 442 2.55 -6.31 20.61
C PHE A 442 3.30 -7.50 20.02
N LEU A 443 3.86 -7.36 18.85
CA LEU A 443 4.70 -8.38 18.22
C LEU A 443 6.16 -7.99 18.38
N LYS A 444 6.99 -8.87 18.95
CA LYS A 444 8.43 -8.78 18.81
C LYS A 444 8.85 -9.59 17.60
N VAL A 445 9.43 -8.93 16.60
CA VAL A 445 9.96 -9.57 15.40
C VAL A 445 11.47 -9.59 15.50
N SER A 446 12.06 -10.78 15.49
CA SER A 446 13.51 -10.98 15.53
C SER A 446 14.00 -11.45 14.18
N VAL A 447 15.04 -10.79 13.67
CA VAL A 447 15.69 -11.08 12.38
C VAL A 447 17.09 -11.59 12.68
N ASP A 448 17.45 -12.75 12.10
CA ASP A 448 18.77 -13.37 12.18
C ASP A 448 19.10 -13.99 10.82
N GLY A 449 19.81 -13.24 9.98
CA GLY A 449 20.01 -13.58 8.58
C GLY A 449 18.68 -13.69 7.83
N SER A 450 18.38 -14.86 7.25
CA SER A 450 17.09 -15.14 6.58
C SER A 450 15.98 -15.58 7.54
N ARG A 451 16.33 -15.84 8.79
CA ARG A 451 15.38 -16.34 9.79
C ARG A 451 14.64 -15.21 10.47
N VAL A 452 13.32 -15.26 10.42
CA VAL A 452 12.43 -14.28 11.06
C VAL A 452 11.54 -14.98 12.07
N THR A 453 11.60 -14.55 13.33
CA THR A 453 10.72 -15.08 14.39
C THR A 453 9.78 -13.97 14.84
N VAL A 454 8.47 -14.20 14.67
CA VAL A 454 7.41 -13.32 15.17
C VAL A 454 6.92 -13.89 16.50
N THR A 455 7.06 -13.10 17.56
CA THR A 455 6.74 -13.45 18.94
C THR A 455 5.67 -12.50 19.48
N PRO A 456 4.38 -12.81 19.32
CA PRO A 456 3.33 -12.04 19.97
C PRO A 456 3.47 -12.16 21.50
N THR A 457 3.41 -11.01 22.17
CA THR A 457 3.55 -10.90 23.62
C THR A 457 2.35 -10.14 24.17
N ASP A 458 1.62 -10.74 25.09
CA ASP A 458 0.45 -10.14 25.71
C ASP A 458 0.83 -9.09 26.77
N SER A 459 -0.16 -8.39 27.31
CA SER A 459 0.09 -7.32 28.28
C SER A 459 0.60 -7.83 29.64
N ASP A 460 0.48 -9.13 29.93
CA ASP A 460 1.08 -9.76 31.12
C ASP A 460 2.51 -10.28 30.84
N GLY A 461 3.02 -10.11 29.62
CA GLY A 461 4.36 -10.56 29.21
C GLY A 461 4.43 -12.02 28.78
N ARG A 462 3.29 -12.69 28.56
CA ARG A 462 3.26 -14.06 28.05
C ARG A 462 3.31 -14.08 26.54
N THR A 463 4.08 -14.99 25.99
CA THR A 463 4.14 -15.22 24.55
C THR A 463 3.09 -16.24 24.11
N PHE A 464 2.56 -16.02 22.91
CA PHE A 464 1.59 -16.94 22.30
C PHE A 464 1.83 -16.99 20.78
N ASP A 465 1.31 -18.00 20.09
CA ASP A 465 1.40 -18.15 18.61
C ASP A 465 2.77 -17.79 17.99
N VAL A 466 3.86 -18.18 18.65
CA VAL A 466 5.21 -17.89 18.16
C VAL A 466 5.45 -18.62 16.84
N GLN A 467 5.84 -17.87 15.81
CA GLN A 467 6.13 -18.41 14.49
C GLN A 467 7.56 -18.07 14.06
N THR A 468 8.22 -19.04 13.47
CA THR A 468 9.54 -18.85 12.86
C THR A 468 9.46 -19.21 11.38
N TYR A 469 9.92 -18.27 10.56
CA TYR A 469 10.02 -18.40 9.11
C TYR A 469 11.48 -18.41 8.70
N ASP A 470 11.81 -19.16 7.67
CA ASP A 470 13.11 -19.10 7.00
C ASP A 470 12.90 -18.68 5.55
N PHE A 471 13.30 -17.45 5.25
CA PHE A 471 13.23 -16.86 3.93
C PHE A 471 14.54 -17.00 3.15
N GLY A 472 15.41 -17.95 3.54
CA GLY A 472 16.74 -18.20 2.94
C GLY A 472 16.71 -18.94 1.60
N GLY A 473 15.55 -19.14 1.00
CA GLY A 473 15.47 -19.52 -0.41
C GLY A 473 16.13 -18.46 -1.29
N THR A 474 16.69 -18.87 -2.42
CA THR A 474 17.13 -17.94 -3.47
C THR A 474 15.98 -16.95 -3.69
N PRO A 475 16.21 -15.63 -3.63
CA PRO A 475 15.16 -14.67 -3.96
C PRO A 475 14.51 -15.13 -5.27
N PRO A 476 13.20 -15.16 -5.41
CA PRO A 476 12.59 -15.44 -6.69
C PRO A 476 13.25 -14.52 -7.71
N PRO A 477 13.57 -14.98 -8.92
CA PRO A 477 14.08 -14.10 -9.95
C PRO A 477 13.15 -12.89 -10.00
N PRO A 478 13.67 -11.66 -10.23
CA PRO A 478 12.83 -10.48 -10.28
C PRO A 478 11.62 -10.82 -11.14
N PRO A 479 10.40 -10.52 -10.69
CA PRO A 479 9.22 -10.85 -11.46
C PRO A 479 9.41 -10.29 -12.86
N PRO A 480 8.95 -10.98 -13.88
CA PRO A 480 8.90 -10.39 -15.20
C PRO A 480 8.22 -9.02 -15.05
N PRO A 481 8.68 -8.00 -15.78
CA PRO A 481 8.05 -6.69 -15.74
C PRO A 481 6.54 -6.88 -15.85
N PRO A 482 5.72 -6.07 -15.18
CA PRO A 482 4.26 -6.19 -15.25
C PRO A 482 3.87 -6.29 -16.73
N PRO A 483 2.94 -7.17 -17.08
CA PRO A 483 2.61 -7.41 -18.50
C PRO A 483 2.37 -6.05 -19.16
N GLU A 484 3.14 -5.78 -20.22
CA GLU A 484 2.93 -4.56 -20.98
C GLU A 484 1.47 -4.54 -21.41
N LYS A 485 0.76 -3.48 -21.01
CA LYS A 485 -0.65 -3.34 -21.32
C LYS A 485 -0.79 -3.34 -22.85
N ILE A 486 -1.55 -4.29 -23.39
CA ILE A 486 -1.77 -4.34 -24.83
C ILE A 486 -2.37 -3.02 -25.30
N ALA A 487 -1.75 -2.40 -26.28
CA ALA A 487 -2.25 -1.17 -26.87
C ALA A 487 -2.29 -1.25 -28.40
N PHE A 488 -3.33 -0.66 -28.96
CA PHE A 488 -3.43 -0.44 -30.40
C PHE A 488 -2.40 0.60 -30.84
N VAL A 489 -1.55 0.26 -31.82
CA VAL A 489 -0.50 1.16 -32.32
C VAL A 489 -0.90 1.80 -33.65
N GLY A 490 -1.45 1.00 -34.55
CA GLY A 490 -1.86 1.48 -35.86
C GLY A 490 -2.47 0.38 -36.72
N GLN A 491 -2.93 0.76 -37.91
CA GLN A 491 -3.47 -0.18 -38.89
C GLN A 491 -3.32 0.35 -40.30
N SER A 492 -3.44 -0.56 -41.25
CA SER A 492 -3.53 -0.21 -42.67
C SER A 492 -4.44 -1.20 -43.40
N VAL A 493 -5.10 -0.73 -44.43
CA VAL A 493 -6.03 -1.52 -45.24
C VAL A 493 -5.64 -1.51 -46.72
N ALA A 494 -5.89 -2.61 -47.39
CA ALA A 494 -5.72 -2.70 -48.84
C ALA A 494 -6.74 -3.67 -49.44
N GLY A 495 -6.99 -3.53 -50.73
CA GLY A 495 -7.80 -4.47 -51.51
C GLY A 495 -7.31 -4.56 -52.97
N THR A 496 -7.40 -5.73 -53.58
CA THR A 496 -7.05 -5.89 -54.99
C THR A 496 -8.10 -5.22 -55.90
N PRO A 497 -7.71 -4.38 -56.84
CA PRO A 497 -8.66 -3.78 -57.78
C PRO A 497 -9.21 -4.78 -58.79
N THR A 498 -8.41 -5.79 -59.12
CA THR A 498 -8.71 -6.93 -60.03
C THR A 498 -8.23 -8.21 -59.38
N ALA A 499 -8.65 -9.37 -59.88
CA ALA A 499 -8.18 -10.66 -59.38
C ALA A 499 -6.66 -10.76 -59.47
N ALA A 500 -6.03 -11.06 -58.33
CA ALA A 500 -4.58 -11.19 -58.21
C ALA A 500 -4.23 -12.35 -57.26
N SER A 501 -3.06 -12.97 -57.46
CA SER A 501 -2.53 -14.01 -56.56
C SER A 501 -1.84 -13.47 -55.32
N THR A 502 -1.64 -12.15 -55.24
CA THR A 502 -1.03 -11.49 -54.10
C THR A 502 -1.74 -10.19 -53.78
N LEU A 503 -1.76 -9.82 -52.50
CA LEU A 503 -2.25 -8.53 -51.98
C LEU A 503 -1.18 -7.91 -51.08
N GLY A 504 -0.66 -6.73 -51.46
CA GLY A 504 0.24 -5.95 -50.62
C GLY A 504 -0.54 -4.99 -49.74
N VAL A 505 -0.20 -4.92 -48.45
CA VAL A 505 -0.73 -3.98 -47.46
C VAL A 505 0.44 -3.16 -46.94
N PRO A 506 0.53 -1.86 -47.24
CA PRO A 506 1.60 -0.99 -46.72
C PRO A 506 1.34 -0.69 -45.23
N ILE A 507 2.30 -1.04 -44.39
CA ILE A 507 2.26 -0.73 -42.97
C ILE A 507 3.68 -0.55 -42.44
N ALA A 508 3.96 0.55 -41.75
CA ALA A 508 5.22 0.73 -41.04
C ALA A 508 5.01 0.32 -39.58
N SER A 509 5.75 -0.68 -39.12
CA SER A 509 5.62 -1.21 -37.76
C SER A 509 6.85 -1.00 -36.91
N VAL A 510 6.69 -1.11 -35.59
CA VAL A 510 7.75 -0.99 -34.58
C VAL A 510 8.25 -2.37 -34.15
N ALA A 511 9.55 -2.47 -33.83
CA ALA A 511 10.17 -3.71 -33.37
C ALA A 511 9.54 -4.21 -32.06
N GLY A 512 9.32 -5.53 -31.98
CA GLY A 512 8.78 -6.19 -30.80
C GLY A 512 7.24 -6.28 -30.76
N ASN A 513 6.54 -5.48 -31.58
CA ASN A 513 5.09 -5.49 -31.65
C ASN A 513 4.54 -6.75 -32.35
N ALA A 514 3.24 -6.98 -32.20
CA ALA A 514 2.51 -7.98 -32.95
C ALA A 514 1.77 -7.36 -34.12
N LEU A 515 1.66 -8.11 -35.22
CA LEU A 515 0.85 -7.76 -36.37
C LEU A 515 -0.27 -8.79 -36.53
N VAL A 516 -1.51 -8.31 -36.74
CA VAL A 516 -2.68 -9.14 -36.98
C VAL A 516 -3.30 -8.75 -38.32
N ALA A 517 -3.37 -9.70 -39.22
CA ALA A 517 -3.98 -9.54 -40.54
C ALA A 517 -5.36 -10.22 -40.59
N THR A 518 -6.43 -9.47 -40.77
CA THR A 518 -7.76 -9.97 -41.04
C THR A 518 -8.03 -9.86 -42.55
N ILE A 519 -8.20 -10.99 -43.22
CA ILE A 519 -8.16 -11.10 -44.67
C ILE A 519 -9.50 -11.64 -45.19
N ALA A 520 -10.14 -10.94 -46.09
CA ALA A 520 -11.36 -11.37 -46.80
C ALA A 520 -11.03 -11.76 -48.23
N VAL A 521 -11.53 -12.93 -48.67
CA VAL A 521 -11.32 -13.48 -50.03
C VAL A 521 -12.68 -13.73 -50.69
N GLN A 522 -12.86 -13.36 -51.98
CA GLN A 522 -14.11 -13.44 -52.69
C GLN A 522 -14.55 -14.89 -52.99
N ALA A 523 -13.75 -15.64 -53.70
CA ALA A 523 -14.05 -17.04 -54.08
C ALA A 523 -13.63 -18.01 -52.96
N GLY A 524 -14.13 -17.79 -51.75
CA GLY A 524 -13.65 -18.43 -50.52
C GLY A 524 -13.74 -19.95 -50.46
N THR A 525 -14.51 -20.59 -51.35
CA THR A 525 -14.57 -22.06 -51.48
C THR A 525 -13.45 -22.63 -52.31
N THR A 526 -12.88 -21.85 -53.23
CA THR A 526 -11.83 -22.29 -54.18
C THR A 526 -10.48 -21.62 -53.92
N THR A 527 -10.50 -20.42 -53.38
CA THR A 527 -9.30 -19.62 -53.06
C THR A 527 -9.10 -19.48 -51.55
N SER A 528 -7.87 -19.72 -51.13
CA SER A 528 -7.46 -19.58 -49.71
C SER A 528 -6.16 -18.77 -49.61
N VAL A 529 -5.88 -18.24 -48.41
CA VAL A 529 -4.56 -17.67 -48.11
C VAL A 529 -3.57 -18.81 -47.90
N THR A 530 -2.53 -18.86 -48.71
CA THR A 530 -1.48 -19.89 -48.63
C THR A 530 -0.38 -19.50 -47.65
N SER A 531 -0.06 -18.20 -47.60
CA SER A 531 0.91 -17.64 -46.66
C SER A 531 0.70 -16.13 -46.53
N VAL A 532 1.18 -15.59 -45.41
CA VAL A 532 1.44 -14.16 -45.22
C VAL A 532 2.93 -13.98 -45.02
N SER A 533 3.51 -12.99 -45.66
CA SER A 533 4.93 -12.64 -45.55
C SER A 533 5.09 -11.13 -45.42
N ASP A 534 6.28 -10.68 -45.04
CA ASP A 534 6.60 -9.27 -44.94
C ASP A 534 8.06 -8.96 -45.35
N SER A 535 8.40 -7.68 -45.36
CA SER A 535 9.73 -7.21 -45.79
C SER A 535 10.87 -7.58 -44.84
N ALA A 536 10.58 -7.98 -43.60
CA ALA A 536 11.57 -8.34 -42.59
C ALA A 536 11.73 -9.86 -42.41
N GLY A 537 10.87 -10.67 -43.05
CA GLY A 537 10.90 -12.14 -42.95
C GLY A 537 10.37 -12.67 -41.60
N ASN A 538 9.47 -11.96 -40.98
CA ASN A 538 8.83 -12.40 -39.72
C ASN A 538 8.04 -13.69 -39.91
N THR A 539 7.91 -14.45 -38.81
CA THR A 539 7.13 -15.69 -38.83
C THR A 539 5.64 -15.40 -38.67
N TRP A 540 4.89 -15.59 -39.75
CA TRP A 540 3.44 -15.48 -39.74
C TRP A 540 2.78 -16.83 -39.44
N ARG A 541 1.79 -16.82 -38.58
CA ARG A 541 1.02 -18.00 -38.16
C ARG A 541 -0.42 -17.86 -38.60
N ARG A 542 -0.94 -18.96 -39.18
CA ARG A 542 -2.35 -19.03 -39.54
C ARG A 542 -3.19 -19.21 -38.29
N GLY A 543 -4.14 -18.32 -38.10
CA GLY A 543 -5.18 -18.38 -37.07
C GLY A 543 -6.48 -19.00 -37.62
N PRO A 544 -7.66 -18.54 -37.15
CA PRO A 544 -8.95 -19.10 -37.50
C PRO A 544 -9.38 -18.75 -38.94
N VAL A 545 -10.19 -19.63 -39.50
CA VAL A 545 -10.83 -19.46 -40.81
C VAL A 545 -12.34 -19.51 -40.64
N GLY A 546 -13.03 -18.45 -41.05
CA GLY A 546 -14.48 -18.41 -41.18
C GLY A 546 -14.91 -18.59 -42.63
N LEU A 547 -15.67 -19.65 -42.92
CA LEU A 547 -16.13 -19.99 -44.27
C LEU A 547 -17.52 -20.62 -44.20
N LEU A 548 -18.45 -20.12 -44.99
CA LEU A 548 -19.70 -20.84 -45.28
C LEU A 548 -19.53 -21.68 -46.54
N ALA A 549 -19.65 -22.99 -46.40
CA ALA A 549 -19.56 -23.90 -47.52
C ALA A 549 -20.61 -23.55 -48.63
N GLY A 550 -20.15 -23.46 -49.88
CA GLY A 550 -21.03 -23.09 -51.01
C GLY A 550 -21.27 -21.60 -51.17
N SER A 551 -20.70 -20.73 -50.33
CA SER A 551 -20.76 -19.28 -50.49
C SER A 551 -19.39 -18.69 -50.83
N ASN A 552 -19.38 -17.45 -51.36
CA ASN A 552 -18.18 -16.68 -51.66
C ASN A 552 -17.76 -15.81 -50.47
N THR A 553 -17.79 -16.37 -49.23
CA THR A 553 -17.50 -15.62 -48.03
C THR A 553 -16.47 -16.35 -47.21
N ARG A 554 -15.20 -15.93 -47.33
CA ARG A 554 -14.09 -16.45 -46.54
C ARG A 554 -13.36 -15.32 -45.85
N VAL A 555 -13.17 -15.44 -44.52
CA VAL A 555 -12.29 -14.58 -43.74
C VAL A 555 -11.24 -15.42 -43.03
N GLU A 556 -9.99 -14.99 -43.05
CA GLU A 556 -8.88 -15.61 -42.32
C GLU A 556 -8.19 -14.58 -41.45
N ILE A 557 -7.79 -14.98 -40.24
CA ILE A 557 -6.95 -14.15 -39.38
C ILE A 557 -5.58 -14.79 -39.29
N TRP A 558 -4.54 -14.01 -39.62
CA TRP A 558 -3.13 -14.39 -39.50
C TRP A 558 -2.44 -13.43 -38.53
N TYR A 559 -1.38 -13.89 -37.86
CA TYR A 559 -0.67 -13.04 -36.89
C TYR A 559 0.82 -13.37 -36.86
N SER A 560 1.61 -12.34 -36.49
CA SER A 560 3.05 -12.45 -36.20
C SER A 560 3.29 -11.72 -34.87
N THR A 561 4.13 -12.27 -33.98
CA THR A 561 4.40 -11.72 -32.64
C THR A 561 5.89 -11.51 -32.43
N GLY A 562 6.27 -10.49 -31.69
CA GLY A 562 7.67 -10.11 -31.50
C GLY A 562 8.33 -9.74 -32.82
N ALA A 563 7.59 -9.11 -33.74
CA ALA A 563 8.00 -8.87 -35.09
C ALA A 563 9.16 -7.87 -35.22
N ALA A 564 10.09 -8.12 -36.14
CA ALA A 564 10.98 -7.07 -36.61
C ALA A 564 10.19 -6.02 -37.41
N PRO A 565 10.65 -4.75 -37.49
CA PRO A 565 9.92 -3.68 -38.15
C PRO A 565 9.71 -3.98 -39.63
N VAL A 566 8.52 -3.70 -40.16
CA VAL A 566 8.17 -3.92 -41.58
C VAL A 566 7.72 -2.61 -42.23
N ALA A 567 7.87 -2.54 -43.56
CA ALA A 567 7.31 -1.48 -44.40
C ALA A 567 6.05 -1.95 -45.15
N GLY A 568 5.71 -3.22 -45.07
CA GLY A 568 4.54 -3.80 -45.71
C GLY A 568 4.41 -5.30 -45.49
N VAL A 569 3.17 -5.78 -45.64
CA VAL A 569 2.78 -7.18 -45.52
C VAL A 569 2.22 -7.64 -46.85
N THR A 570 2.58 -8.87 -47.28
CA THR A 570 2.09 -9.48 -48.49
C THR A 570 1.25 -10.73 -48.16
N VAL A 571 0.02 -10.75 -48.61
CA VAL A 571 -0.89 -11.90 -48.55
C VAL A 571 -0.76 -12.68 -49.86
N ASN A 572 -0.48 -13.98 -49.78
CA ASN A 572 -0.38 -14.87 -50.95
C ASN A 572 -1.61 -15.77 -51.01
N LEU A 573 -2.24 -15.86 -52.18
CA LEU A 573 -3.43 -16.64 -52.42
C LEU A 573 -3.14 -17.90 -53.24
N SER A 574 -3.97 -18.93 -53.06
CA SER A 574 -3.86 -20.19 -53.82
C SER A 574 -4.23 -20.06 -55.29
N ALA A 575 -4.98 -19.03 -55.66
CA ALA A 575 -5.35 -18.66 -57.02
C ALA A 575 -5.55 -17.15 -57.13
N ALA A 576 -5.54 -16.60 -58.34
CA ALA A 576 -5.88 -15.19 -58.54
C ALA A 576 -7.34 -14.92 -58.18
N ASP A 577 -7.57 -13.99 -57.23
CA ASP A 577 -8.88 -13.66 -56.74
C ASP A 577 -8.95 -12.19 -56.26
N LEU A 578 -10.15 -11.69 -55.95
CA LEU A 578 -10.37 -10.44 -55.26
C LEU A 578 -10.21 -10.67 -53.75
N ALA A 579 -9.26 -9.98 -53.15
CA ALA A 579 -9.01 -10.05 -51.72
C ALA A 579 -8.81 -8.67 -51.13
N SER A 580 -9.17 -8.52 -49.87
CA SER A 580 -8.88 -7.33 -49.09
C SER A 580 -8.44 -7.68 -47.66
N ALA A 581 -7.66 -6.82 -47.03
CA ALA A 581 -7.15 -7.08 -45.70
C ALA A 581 -7.04 -5.80 -44.88
N ASN A 582 -7.23 -5.93 -43.57
CA ASN A 582 -6.79 -5.02 -42.53
C ASN A 582 -5.61 -5.65 -41.82
N VAL A 583 -4.50 -4.94 -41.75
CA VAL A 583 -3.34 -5.31 -40.93
C VAL A 583 -3.24 -4.30 -39.79
N SER A 584 -3.37 -4.78 -38.57
CA SER A 584 -3.31 -3.98 -37.34
C SER A 584 -2.06 -4.31 -36.52
N GLU A 585 -1.48 -3.31 -35.87
CA GLU A 585 -0.29 -3.40 -35.05
C GLU A 585 -0.62 -3.20 -33.58
N TRP A 586 0.00 -4.01 -32.71
CA TRP A 586 -0.30 -4.09 -31.28
C TRP A 586 0.99 -4.19 -30.48
N SER A 587 1.19 -3.31 -29.49
CA SER A 587 2.21 -3.46 -28.46
C SER A 587 1.73 -4.37 -27.33
N GLY A 588 2.64 -4.84 -26.49
CA GLY A 588 2.31 -5.60 -25.27
C GLY A 588 1.77 -7.02 -25.49
N ILE A 589 1.88 -7.60 -26.69
CA ILE A 589 1.53 -9.00 -26.95
C ILE A 589 2.72 -9.92 -26.65
N ALA A 590 2.48 -11.08 -26.07
CA ALA A 590 3.49 -12.08 -25.79
C ALA A 590 4.24 -12.49 -27.10
N ALA A 591 5.57 -12.40 -27.11
CA ALA A 591 6.38 -12.75 -28.27
C ALA A 591 6.32 -14.26 -28.59
N ALA A 592 6.14 -15.12 -27.58
CA ALA A 592 6.00 -16.57 -27.70
C ALA A 592 4.74 -17.04 -26.95
N GLY A 593 4.08 -18.08 -27.51
CA GLY A 593 2.87 -18.64 -26.85
C GLY A 593 1.66 -17.70 -26.81
N ALA A 594 1.62 -16.68 -27.67
CA ALA A 594 0.61 -15.64 -27.65
C ALA A 594 -0.82 -16.12 -27.93
N LEU A 595 -1.02 -17.14 -28.74
CA LEU A 595 -2.37 -17.63 -29.04
C LEU A 595 -3.02 -18.20 -27.78
N ASP A 596 -4.13 -17.59 -27.36
CA ASP A 596 -4.96 -18.08 -26.26
C ASP A 596 -6.11 -18.94 -26.76
N ALA A 597 -6.95 -18.38 -27.62
CA ALA A 597 -8.09 -19.09 -28.19
C ALA A 597 -8.38 -18.59 -29.60
N SER A 598 -8.97 -19.43 -30.44
CA SER A 598 -9.44 -19.02 -31.75
C SER A 598 -10.53 -19.95 -32.29
N ALA A 599 -11.44 -19.41 -33.08
CA ALA A 599 -12.47 -20.18 -33.76
C ALA A 599 -12.98 -19.45 -35.02
N GLY A 600 -13.55 -20.20 -35.96
CA GLY A 600 -14.18 -19.64 -37.14
C GLY A 600 -15.40 -20.43 -37.55
N GLN A 601 -16.36 -19.77 -38.21
CA GLN A 601 -17.60 -20.35 -38.68
C GLN A 601 -18.08 -19.68 -39.96
N GLY A 602 -18.96 -20.37 -40.67
CA GLY A 602 -19.80 -19.78 -41.72
C GLY A 602 -21.21 -19.48 -41.15
N ASN A 603 -21.71 -18.30 -41.38
CA ASN A 603 -23.09 -17.94 -41.04
C ASN A 603 -23.97 -18.07 -42.29
N ALA A 604 -25.10 -18.76 -42.16
CA ALA A 604 -26.14 -18.79 -43.19
C ALA A 604 -26.67 -17.36 -43.43
N SER A 605 -27.44 -17.16 -44.50
CA SER A 605 -28.04 -15.84 -44.81
C SER A 605 -28.90 -15.34 -43.69
N ALA A 606 -28.51 -14.19 -43.12
CA ALA A 606 -29.16 -13.56 -42.00
C ALA A 606 -28.87 -12.04 -41.98
N THR A 607 -29.62 -11.28 -41.21
CA THR A 607 -29.35 -9.86 -40.93
C THR A 607 -28.35 -9.64 -39.78
N THR A 608 -27.80 -10.71 -39.22
CA THR A 608 -26.73 -10.66 -38.21
C THR A 608 -25.63 -11.62 -38.59
N ALA A 609 -24.41 -11.13 -38.63
CA ALA A 609 -23.18 -11.92 -38.77
C ALA A 609 -22.42 -11.95 -37.45
N SER A 610 -22.21 -13.14 -36.89
CA SER A 610 -21.52 -13.29 -35.60
C SER A 610 -20.33 -14.23 -35.70
N THR A 611 -19.28 -13.97 -34.90
CA THR A 611 -18.21 -14.95 -34.67
C THR A 611 -18.69 -16.07 -33.75
N PRO A 612 -18.06 -17.26 -33.78
CA PRO A 612 -18.25 -18.22 -32.70
C PRO A 612 -17.78 -17.62 -31.38
N SER A 613 -18.24 -18.19 -30.27
CA SER A 613 -17.71 -17.85 -28.95
C SER A 613 -16.39 -18.57 -28.70
N ILE A 614 -15.38 -17.85 -28.21
CA ILE A 614 -14.14 -18.38 -27.64
C ILE A 614 -14.05 -18.03 -26.17
N THR A 615 -13.20 -18.71 -25.41
CA THR A 615 -12.98 -18.39 -23.98
C THR A 615 -11.54 -17.94 -23.79
N THR A 616 -11.34 -16.68 -23.34
CA THR A 616 -10.04 -16.17 -22.93
C THR A 616 -9.65 -16.74 -21.56
N SER A 617 -8.39 -17.10 -21.40
CA SER A 617 -7.85 -17.68 -20.15
C SER A 617 -7.42 -16.62 -19.13
N SER A 618 -7.20 -15.38 -19.58
CA SER A 618 -6.69 -14.28 -18.75
C SER A 618 -7.38 -12.95 -19.05
N PRO A 619 -7.47 -12.04 -18.06
CA PRO A 619 -7.76 -10.64 -18.33
C PRO A 619 -6.58 -10.02 -19.11
N GLY A 620 -6.84 -8.97 -19.85
CA GLY A 620 -5.82 -8.26 -20.63
C GLY A 620 -5.58 -8.82 -22.03
N ASP A 621 -6.14 -9.97 -22.40
CA ASP A 621 -5.96 -10.56 -23.75
C ASP A 621 -6.58 -9.68 -24.84
N LEU A 622 -5.86 -9.53 -25.97
CA LEU A 622 -6.40 -8.94 -27.19
C LEU A 622 -7.35 -9.91 -27.85
N VAL A 623 -8.56 -9.49 -28.09
CA VAL A 623 -9.55 -10.22 -28.90
C VAL A 623 -9.79 -9.47 -30.22
N VAL A 624 -9.54 -10.13 -31.36
CA VAL A 624 -9.83 -9.59 -32.69
C VAL A 624 -10.83 -10.50 -33.40
N GLY A 625 -11.95 -9.93 -33.82
CA GLY A 625 -12.93 -10.63 -34.65
C GLY A 625 -13.07 -10.01 -36.02
N GLY A 626 -13.34 -10.82 -37.04
CA GLY A 626 -13.54 -10.35 -38.39
C GLY A 626 -14.64 -11.11 -39.13
N ILE A 627 -15.31 -10.43 -40.06
CA ILE A 627 -16.29 -11.01 -40.99
C ILE A 627 -15.99 -10.63 -42.44
N ASN A 628 -16.43 -11.50 -43.34
CA ASN A 628 -16.52 -11.22 -44.77
C ASN A 628 -17.96 -11.48 -45.25
N PHE A 629 -18.54 -10.56 -46.00
CA PHE A 629 -19.89 -10.64 -46.54
C PHE A 629 -20.00 -9.90 -47.89
N PRO A 630 -21.05 -10.17 -48.71
CA PRO A 630 -21.24 -9.53 -50.04
C PRO A 630 -21.38 -8.00 -49.90
N ARG A 631 -20.82 -7.27 -50.87
CA ARG A 631 -20.83 -5.80 -50.89
C ARG A 631 -22.22 -5.18 -50.97
N SER A 632 -23.24 -5.91 -51.38
CA SER A 632 -24.62 -5.46 -51.46
C SER A 632 -25.23 -5.05 -50.10
N ALA A 633 -24.71 -5.57 -49.02
CA ALA A 633 -25.15 -5.19 -47.67
C ALA A 633 -24.25 -4.10 -47.02
N ALA A 634 -24.83 -3.24 -46.22
CA ALA A 634 -24.12 -2.40 -45.26
C ALA A 634 -24.04 -3.13 -43.91
N SER A 635 -23.13 -2.73 -43.05
CA SER A 635 -22.96 -3.33 -41.72
C SER A 635 -22.71 -2.28 -40.63
N THR A 636 -23.21 -2.56 -39.43
CA THR A 636 -22.89 -1.82 -38.21
C THR A 636 -22.45 -2.79 -37.13
N LEU A 637 -21.44 -2.44 -36.37
CA LEU A 637 -20.99 -3.24 -35.22
C LEU A 637 -22.13 -3.30 -34.18
N ALA A 638 -22.50 -4.51 -33.77
CA ALA A 638 -23.62 -4.75 -32.87
C ALA A 638 -23.18 -4.95 -31.42
N THR A 639 -21.92 -5.41 -31.21
CA THR A 639 -21.37 -5.65 -29.87
C THR A 639 -20.72 -4.38 -29.33
N ALA A 640 -21.31 -3.77 -28.34
CA ALA A 640 -20.97 -2.43 -27.84
C ALA A 640 -19.54 -2.32 -27.24
N ASP A 641 -18.99 -3.42 -26.69
CA ASP A 641 -17.69 -3.43 -26.02
C ASP A 641 -16.51 -3.62 -26.98
N PHE A 642 -16.76 -3.77 -28.28
CA PHE A 642 -15.73 -3.86 -29.30
C PHE A 642 -15.56 -2.53 -30.02
N ALA A 643 -14.31 -2.16 -30.27
CA ALA A 643 -13.97 -1.02 -31.12
C ALA A 643 -13.78 -1.48 -32.58
N PRO A 644 -14.33 -0.77 -33.58
CA PRO A 644 -14.16 -1.12 -34.97
C PRO A 644 -12.71 -0.83 -35.42
N LEU A 645 -12.18 -1.71 -36.28
CA LEU A 645 -11.03 -1.43 -37.14
C LEU A 645 -11.52 -0.91 -38.50
N ASP A 646 -10.60 -0.33 -39.28
CA ASP A 646 -10.93 0.23 -40.58
C ASP A 646 -11.49 -0.82 -41.56
N ASP A 647 -12.50 -0.43 -42.29
CA ASP A 647 -13.17 -1.24 -43.30
C ASP A 647 -12.22 -1.61 -44.46
N PHE A 648 -12.20 -2.87 -44.82
CA PHE A 648 -11.41 -3.33 -45.95
C PHE A 648 -12.32 -4.00 -47.00
N THR A 649 -12.28 -3.48 -48.24
CA THR A 649 -13.25 -3.86 -49.26
C THR A 649 -12.60 -4.01 -50.62
N THR A 650 -13.30 -4.83 -51.49
CA THR A 650 -13.05 -4.89 -52.93
C THR A 650 -14.31 -4.43 -53.68
N SER A 651 -14.37 -4.60 -55.01
CA SER A 651 -15.57 -4.36 -55.82
C SER A 651 -16.77 -5.26 -55.47
N THR A 652 -16.55 -6.39 -54.81
CA THR A 652 -17.56 -7.44 -54.62
C THR A 652 -17.77 -7.88 -53.17
N VAL A 653 -16.76 -7.78 -52.30
CA VAL A 653 -16.84 -8.21 -50.91
C VAL A 653 -16.51 -7.09 -49.93
N LYS A 654 -17.04 -7.20 -48.74
CA LYS A 654 -16.73 -6.33 -47.61
C LYS A 654 -16.17 -7.15 -46.47
N GLY A 655 -14.98 -6.75 -46.01
CA GLY A 655 -14.38 -7.19 -44.75
C GLY A 655 -14.63 -6.17 -43.65
N ARG A 656 -14.89 -6.67 -42.47
CA ARG A 656 -14.99 -5.90 -41.22
C ARG A 656 -14.17 -6.58 -40.15
N ALA A 657 -13.53 -5.78 -39.32
CA ALA A 657 -12.88 -6.28 -38.13
C ALA A 657 -13.19 -5.37 -36.94
N ALA A 658 -13.17 -5.93 -35.75
CA ALA A 658 -13.29 -5.20 -34.51
C ALA A 658 -12.47 -5.89 -33.43
N TYR A 659 -12.06 -5.13 -32.41
CA TYR A 659 -11.25 -5.62 -31.31
C TYR A 659 -11.76 -5.17 -29.95
N ARG A 660 -11.32 -5.87 -28.92
CA ARG A 660 -11.38 -5.43 -27.53
C ARG A 660 -10.17 -5.98 -26.75
N ILE A 661 -9.79 -5.29 -25.68
CA ILE A 661 -8.94 -5.85 -24.65
C ILE A 661 -9.88 -6.45 -23.60
N ALA A 662 -9.79 -7.74 -23.35
CA ALA A 662 -10.68 -8.44 -22.43
C ALA A 662 -10.43 -7.98 -20.97
N SER A 663 -11.42 -7.38 -20.33
CA SER A 663 -11.30 -6.93 -18.94
C SER A 663 -11.28 -8.08 -17.92
N ALA A 664 -11.74 -9.27 -18.32
CA ALA A 664 -11.75 -10.49 -17.52
C ALA A 664 -11.61 -11.71 -18.43
N ALA A 665 -11.11 -12.82 -17.88
CA ALA A 665 -11.19 -14.12 -18.52
C ALA A 665 -12.66 -14.52 -18.74
N GLY A 666 -12.95 -15.19 -19.84
CA GLY A 666 -14.32 -15.63 -20.11
C GLY A 666 -14.71 -15.65 -21.59
N ALA A 667 -16.00 -15.82 -21.84
CA ALA A 667 -16.56 -15.96 -23.18
C ALA A 667 -16.47 -14.65 -23.98
N GLN A 668 -15.97 -14.73 -25.22
CA GLN A 668 -15.78 -13.62 -26.15
C GLN A 668 -16.42 -13.94 -27.49
N SER A 669 -17.24 -13.04 -28.01
CA SER A 669 -17.79 -13.08 -29.37
C SER A 669 -18.12 -11.67 -29.84
N VAL A 670 -18.11 -11.44 -31.14
CA VAL A 670 -18.48 -10.16 -31.75
C VAL A 670 -19.46 -10.36 -32.88
N ALA A 671 -20.41 -9.43 -33.03
CA ALA A 671 -21.47 -9.49 -34.03
C ALA A 671 -21.62 -8.15 -34.76
N TRP A 672 -22.12 -8.23 -36.00
CA TRP A 672 -22.50 -7.09 -36.84
C TRP A 672 -23.92 -7.24 -37.34
N ASN A 673 -24.69 -6.17 -37.36
CA ASN A 673 -25.97 -6.09 -38.03
C ASN A 673 -25.73 -5.79 -39.51
N LEU A 674 -26.39 -6.54 -40.42
CA LEU A 674 -26.32 -6.36 -41.85
C LEU A 674 -27.65 -5.71 -42.33
N SER A 675 -27.55 -4.78 -43.29
CA SER A 675 -28.73 -4.08 -43.84
C SER A 675 -29.64 -4.97 -44.71
N ALA A 676 -29.17 -6.15 -45.10
CA ALA A 676 -29.90 -7.17 -45.85
C ALA A 676 -29.41 -8.55 -45.44
N GLU A 677 -30.30 -9.54 -45.51
CA GLU A 677 -29.89 -10.93 -45.29
C GLU A 677 -28.74 -11.32 -46.23
N SER A 678 -27.65 -11.77 -45.63
CA SER A 678 -26.42 -12.12 -46.35
C SER A 678 -25.70 -13.28 -45.70
N PRO A 679 -25.15 -14.20 -46.46
CA PRO A 679 -24.20 -15.19 -45.93
C PRO A 679 -22.89 -14.48 -45.48
N SER A 680 -22.20 -15.01 -44.46
CA SER A 680 -20.91 -14.46 -44.03
C SER A 680 -19.97 -15.53 -43.51
N GLY A 681 -18.67 -15.33 -43.75
CA GLY A 681 -17.61 -15.99 -43.01
C GLY A 681 -17.28 -15.15 -41.78
N ALA A 682 -17.03 -15.78 -40.64
CA ALA A 682 -16.69 -15.08 -39.38
C ALA A 682 -15.56 -15.82 -38.64
N ALA A 683 -14.60 -15.08 -38.14
CA ALA A 683 -13.44 -15.61 -37.42
C ALA A 683 -13.12 -14.74 -36.21
N ILE A 684 -12.62 -15.35 -35.16
CA ILE A 684 -12.22 -14.66 -33.91
C ILE A 684 -10.95 -15.28 -33.34
N LEU A 685 -10.05 -14.43 -32.82
CA LEU A 685 -8.76 -14.80 -32.28
C LEU A 685 -8.55 -14.03 -30.96
N ALA A 686 -7.97 -14.71 -29.97
CA ALA A 686 -7.46 -14.07 -28.75
C ALA A 686 -5.96 -14.26 -28.63
N LEU A 687 -5.21 -13.18 -28.31
CA LEU A 687 -3.78 -13.17 -28.08
C LEU A 687 -3.47 -12.69 -26.67
N ARG A 688 -2.61 -13.41 -25.95
CA ARG A 688 -2.19 -13.10 -24.59
C ARG A 688 -1.32 -11.86 -24.52
N ALA A 689 -1.48 -11.12 -23.42
CA ALA A 689 -0.52 -10.09 -23.07
C ALA A 689 0.89 -10.69 -22.85
N GLY A 690 1.91 -9.93 -23.21
CA GLY A 690 3.30 -10.21 -22.89
C GLY A 690 3.58 -10.05 -21.40
N PRO A 691 4.63 -10.68 -20.89
CA PRO A 691 5.08 -10.48 -19.51
C PRO A 691 5.60 -9.07 -19.27
#